data_cdf96a092ae34ca18bd0f6ce486921b2
#
_entry.id   cdf96a092ae34ca18bd0f6ce486921b2
#
_cell.length_a   1.000
_cell.length_b   1.000
_cell.length_c   1.000
_cell.angle_alpha   90.00
_cell.angle_beta   90.00
_cell.angle_gamma   90.00
#
_symmetry.space_group_name_H-M   'P 1'
#
loop_
_entity.id
_entity.type
_entity.pdbx_description
1 polymer ?
#
loop_
_entity_poly.entity_id
_entity_poly.type
_entity_poly.pdbx_seq_one_letter_code
_entity_poly.pdbx_strand_id
1 'polypeptide(L)'
;MEKRKHRFLGRITSVLLAFTVVFGMCGMVFPEEASAASSLKSPQNVIVKAGKTTAKISWDKADKAKGYEVYAKASDGKYKKVKTLKKGSSVSFTHKELKKNKTYTYKVRSIAGKDKSSFSSVVSMRTTSSKLKNVKSLKLSDKTVELSTKGTETLKAELTPSKNLVSKKVKWTTSDKKVATVSSAGKITAVGEGSCNITATAHNGKKAVCKVTVKAPLSMTEDVEKYVEKVDKDFAWEVTNTLSYDEKYWDDSTGWRTAGSDAEHRAADYLADTFRKIGLEDVKKEPVTVDKWQFNGAEFTLENKDADVNVKVNPVSYASSGTDNKGVTGEVVYLGHGYEADYEKYYDEQGLKGDDRNMNGKIVLIDINQDADYWITPHYHEAYFQGAAGLMSYSSQYVDKDGNQRGDKWDTACQIQDLCSLDYKLPCVSISRADGLEIIKGIEKIKKAGKTPISKLVVDNEVGKQNGTSYNIVGKIKGTGNTGQQILVAGHYDKYFYGTNDDCAAIGLVAAMAKAMVDSEYKPLNDIIFIAHGAEEWGRQGTETDWAEGSWQMITKVHPEWQGTTLGILNYELPAKKGTQGGLKGTFRTTEENYEIQNEFLKESGLTEILGATADMAQKNGSQPMSDAICYQYKGVPCYEINAQYGTEGNELSTYHTKYDDKEEYSAEAMDYALKFSGAVAMYVDNSPAVVFDYTLRCEELEKAIEGNESLYKEAGIDAEAYKSGVKALREAGKAYTAKAKQINASYEEAVAAGEDTAAIIKEAVELNKQGLAAYRYLQDNFLGMSGDGNVYVFHKIAQDNINTIDTVVNALKAGDAKTAFGNAWKINGGVEYGAYSFSNKVSEEALKTVFCEYLTDNRSYGKKVARADTYEATHALLAGANSEGFKDEIAVYEKARTKLIPELKTYMNNEIDGMKKLAEMLSVK
;
A
#
# COMPACT_ATOMS: atom_id res chain seq x y z
N MET A 1 14.45 52.79 5.43
CA MET A 1 13.34 53.42 4.72
C MET A 1 12.20 52.44 4.70
N GLU A 2 11.48 52.29 5.76
CA GLU A 2 10.24 52.95 6.21
C GLU A 2 9.29 53.31 5.09
N LYS A 3 8.10 52.73 5.25
CA LYS A 3 6.80 52.89 4.67
C LYS A 3 6.34 51.76 3.75
N ARG A 4 5.75 50.74 4.40
CA ARG A 4 4.48 50.04 4.04
C ARG A 4 4.17 48.92 5.02
N LYS A 5 4.01 49.27 6.29
CA LYS A 5 3.19 48.50 7.24
C LYS A 5 1.95 49.37 7.49
N HIS A 6 0.81 48.81 7.15
CA HIS A 6 -0.54 49.08 7.65
C HIS A 6 -1.54 48.85 6.54
N ARG A 7 -2.07 47.61 6.49
CA ARG A 7 -3.43 47.25 6.05
C ARG A 7 -3.53 45.71 5.94
N PHE A 8 -3.51 45.05 7.11
CA PHE A 8 -4.10 43.70 7.22
C PHE A 8 -4.30 43.35 8.70
N LEU A 9 -5.05 44.18 9.41
CA LEU A 9 -5.63 43.81 10.70
C LEU A 9 -7.04 44.35 10.72
N GLY A 10 -8.01 43.53 10.44
CA GLY A 10 -9.40 43.93 10.51
C GLY A 10 -10.32 42.98 9.75
N ARG A 11 -10.33 41.66 10.05
CA ARG A 11 -11.41 40.75 9.75
C ARG A 11 -11.13 39.32 10.29
N ILE A 12 -10.89 39.25 11.61
CA ILE A 12 -11.02 37.97 12.36
C ILE A 12 -11.59 38.35 13.72
N THR A 13 -12.83 38.67 13.77
CA THR A 13 -13.63 38.72 15.03
C THR A 13 -15.11 38.69 14.63
N SER A 14 -15.62 37.54 14.26
CA SER A 14 -17.07 37.26 14.19
C SER A 14 -17.37 35.81 13.81
N VAL A 15 -16.68 34.81 14.38
CA VAL A 15 -17.12 33.41 14.35
C VAL A 15 -16.65 32.68 15.62
N LEU A 16 -16.88 33.26 16.75
CA LEU A 16 -16.67 32.61 18.04
C LEU A 16 -17.70 33.13 19.04
N LEU A 17 -18.97 32.83 18.78
CA LEU A 17 -20.03 32.97 19.80
C LEU A 17 -21.27 32.19 19.33
N ALA A 18 -21.25 30.88 19.31
CA ALA A 18 -22.45 30.05 19.26
C ALA A 18 -22.17 28.59 19.62
N PHE A 19 -21.39 28.35 20.70
CA PHE A 19 -21.35 27.04 21.35
C PHE A 19 -21.11 27.23 22.84
N THR A 20 -22.11 27.61 23.55
CA THR A 20 -22.31 27.34 24.99
C THR A 20 -23.75 27.75 25.33
N VAL A 21 -24.54 26.80 25.59
CA VAL A 21 -25.71 26.72 26.46
C VAL A 21 -26.64 25.62 25.96
N VAL A 22 -26.45 24.40 26.41
CA VAL A 22 -27.50 23.47 26.79
C VAL A 22 -26.90 22.46 27.77
N PHE A 23 -26.93 22.77 29.04
CA PHE A 23 -27.02 21.77 30.09
C PHE A 23 -27.75 22.42 31.29
N GLY A 24 -28.87 21.82 31.61
CA GLY A 24 -29.49 21.95 32.92
C GLY A 24 -30.81 22.73 32.92
N MET A 25 -31.91 22.05 32.96
CA MET A 25 -32.75 21.98 34.17
C MET A 25 -34.04 21.22 33.90
N CYS A 26 -34.22 20.28 34.75
CA CYS A 26 -35.43 19.51 34.97
C CYS A 26 -36.60 20.39 35.43
N GLY A 27 -37.81 20.15 34.87
CA GLY A 27 -39.05 20.31 35.59
C GLY A 27 -39.72 21.69 35.61
N MET A 28 -40.75 21.86 34.78
CA MET A 28 -42.07 22.30 35.24
C MET A 28 -43.08 22.17 34.08
N VAL A 29 -44.05 21.35 34.26
CA VAL A 29 -45.21 21.23 33.36
C VAL A 29 -46.10 22.47 33.56
N PHE A 30 -46.18 23.29 32.53
CA PHE A 30 -47.32 24.23 32.36
C PHE A 30 -48.15 23.72 31.19
N PRO A 31 -49.48 23.69 31.28
CA PRO A 31 -50.30 23.31 30.14
C PRO A 31 -50.26 24.43 29.10
N GLU A 32 -49.60 24.16 27.97
CA GLU A 32 -49.67 25.04 26.81
C GLU A 32 -51.06 24.84 26.17
N GLU A 33 -51.84 25.90 26.13
CA GLU A 33 -53.05 25.96 25.32
C GLU A 33 -52.68 25.60 23.87
N ALA A 34 -53.21 24.48 23.40
CA ALA A 34 -53.06 24.03 22.03
C ALA A 34 -53.68 25.07 21.08
N SER A 35 -52.84 26.00 20.62
CA SER A 35 -53.17 26.74 19.41
C SER A 35 -53.32 25.70 18.30
N ALA A 36 -54.49 25.51 17.76
CA ALA A 36 -54.82 24.63 16.67
C ALA A 36 -53.95 24.98 15.44
N ALA A 37 -52.78 24.33 15.35
CA ALA A 37 -51.94 24.39 14.16
C ALA A 37 -52.75 23.93 12.96
N SER A 38 -52.93 24.74 11.95
CA SER A 38 -53.78 24.48 10.80
C SER A 38 -53.39 23.09 10.26
N SER A 39 -54.30 22.15 10.24
CA SER A 39 -54.13 20.77 9.79
C SER A 39 -53.77 20.61 8.29
N LEU A 40 -53.44 21.72 7.64
CA LEU A 40 -53.15 21.79 6.21
C LEU A 40 -51.69 21.50 5.94
N LYS A 41 -51.43 20.35 5.35
CA LYS A 41 -50.04 19.92 5.01
C LYS A 41 -49.46 20.73 3.85
N SER A 42 -48.13 20.98 3.88
CA SER A 42 -47.42 21.62 2.75
C SER A 42 -47.26 20.61 1.61
N PRO A 43 -47.25 21.09 0.33
CA PRO A 43 -47.02 20.22 -0.82
C PRO A 43 -45.66 19.57 -0.76
N GLN A 44 -45.64 18.25 -0.98
CA GLN A 44 -44.42 17.43 -1.01
C GLN A 44 -43.98 17.15 -2.43
N ASN A 45 -42.79 16.64 -2.60
CA ASN A 45 -42.22 16.20 -3.88
C ASN A 45 -42.30 17.23 -4.98
N VAL A 46 -42.02 18.50 -4.65
CA VAL A 46 -42.02 19.57 -5.64
C VAL A 46 -40.85 19.40 -6.61
N ILE A 47 -41.18 19.26 -7.90
CA ILE A 47 -40.20 19.14 -8.99
C ILE A 47 -40.43 20.25 -10.03
N VAL A 48 -39.37 20.53 -10.82
CA VAL A 48 -39.44 21.53 -11.90
C VAL A 48 -38.81 20.98 -13.18
N LYS A 49 -39.52 21.07 -14.30
CA LYS A 49 -39.02 20.75 -15.64
C LYS A 49 -38.77 22.09 -16.41
N ALA A 50 -37.53 22.27 -16.83
CA ALA A 50 -37.12 23.48 -17.54
C ALA A 50 -37.47 23.44 -19.02
N GLY A 51 -37.98 24.59 -19.53
CA GLY A 51 -38.08 24.89 -20.97
C GLY A 51 -37.16 26.04 -21.35
N LYS A 52 -37.20 26.51 -22.63
CA LYS A 52 -36.40 27.65 -23.10
C LYS A 52 -36.79 28.93 -22.39
N THR A 53 -38.07 29.18 -22.24
CA THR A 53 -38.69 30.34 -21.59
C THR A 53 -39.82 29.94 -20.65
N THR A 54 -39.87 28.69 -20.21
CA THR A 54 -40.92 28.14 -19.38
C THR A 54 -40.36 27.27 -18.28
N ALA A 55 -41.12 27.11 -17.17
CA ALA A 55 -40.87 26.16 -16.11
C ALA A 55 -42.18 25.45 -15.75
N LYS A 56 -42.27 24.16 -15.90
CA LYS A 56 -43.38 23.35 -15.37
C LYS A 56 -43.03 22.86 -13.98
N ILE A 57 -43.73 23.39 -12.98
CA ILE A 57 -43.62 22.99 -11.57
C ILE A 57 -44.75 22.01 -11.29
N SER A 58 -44.45 20.90 -10.58
CA SER A 58 -45.45 19.93 -10.14
C SER A 58 -45.08 19.39 -8.73
N TRP A 59 -46.12 18.90 -8.03
CA TRP A 59 -46.04 18.44 -6.62
C TRP A 59 -47.09 17.38 -6.37
N ASP A 60 -46.95 16.68 -5.24
CA ASP A 60 -47.95 15.73 -4.81
C ASP A 60 -49.18 16.49 -4.20
N LYS A 61 -50.35 15.90 -4.37
CA LYS A 61 -51.55 16.46 -3.79
C LYS A 61 -51.43 16.47 -2.25
N ALA A 62 -51.59 17.67 -1.67
CA ALA A 62 -51.60 17.81 -0.21
C ALA A 62 -53.01 17.53 0.35
N ASP A 63 -53.07 16.79 1.47
CA ASP A 63 -54.30 16.52 2.17
C ASP A 63 -55.05 17.82 2.53
N LYS A 64 -56.37 17.80 2.40
CA LYS A 64 -57.29 18.90 2.72
C LYS A 64 -57.05 20.20 1.93
N ALA A 65 -56.08 20.21 0.95
CA ALA A 65 -55.84 21.35 0.12
C ALA A 65 -57.02 21.62 -0.81
N LYS A 66 -57.55 22.88 -0.77
CA LYS A 66 -58.56 23.41 -1.72
C LYS A 66 -57.91 24.11 -2.90
N GLY A 67 -56.61 24.43 -2.81
CA GLY A 67 -55.80 25.08 -3.85
C GLY A 67 -54.35 25.24 -3.45
N TYR A 68 -53.58 25.94 -4.30
CA TYR A 68 -52.15 26.14 -4.03
C TYR A 68 -51.73 27.57 -4.46
N GLU A 69 -50.73 28.08 -3.76
CA GLU A 69 -50.03 29.31 -4.16
C GLU A 69 -48.58 28.96 -4.57
N VAL A 70 -48.19 29.36 -5.77
CA VAL A 70 -46.83 29.16 -6.31
C VAL A 70 -46.08 30.47 -6.23
N TYR A 71 -44.87 30.44 -5.67
CA TYR A 71 -43.98 31.57 -5.56
C TYR A 71 -42.72 31.30 -6.36
N ALA A 72 -42.17 32.35 -6.98
CA ALA A 72 -40.95 32.30 -7.73
C ALA A 72 -40.04 33.47 -7.41
N LYS A 73 -38.71 33.26 -7.47
CA LYS A 73 -37.73 34.35 -7.55
C LYS A 73 -36.73 34.07 -8.66
N ALA A 74 -36.29 35.09 -9.38
CA ALA A 74 -35.09 35.05 -10.19
C ALA A 74 -33.84 35.08 -9.29
N SER A 75 -32.66 34.70 -9.79
CA SER A 75 -31.42 34.68 -9.01
C SER A 75 -31.06 35.94 -8.26
N ASP A 76 -31.54 37.07 -8.76
CA ASP A 76 -31.30 38.44 -8.30
C ASP A 76 -32.52 39.11 -7.65
N GLY A 77 -33.59 38.36 -7.36
CA GLY A 77 -34.86 38.91 -6.89
C GLY A 77 -35.39 38.32 -5.58
N LYS A 78 -36.45 38.98 -5.04
CA LYS A 78 -37.23 38.45 -3.90
C LYS A 78 -38.34 37.49 -4.42
N TYR A 79 -38.83 36.58 -3.54
CA TYR A 79 -39.97 35.74 -3.89
C TYR A 79 -41.25 36.57 -4.13
N LYS A 80 -41.85 36.31 -5.28
CA LYS A 80 -43.15 36.89 -5.67
C LYS A 80 -44.15 35.75 -5.92
N LYS A 81 -45.41 35.93 -5.54
CA LYS A 81 -46.45 34.99 -5.91
C LYS A 81 -46.75 35.08 -7.40
N VAL A 82 -46.56 33.94 -8.10
CA VAL A 82 -46.69 33.88 -9.58
C VAL A 82 -48.01 33.22 -10.02
N LYS A 83 -48.61 32.43 -9.13
CA LYS A 83 -49.91 31.80 -9.42
C LYS A 83 -50.65 31.42 -8.13
N THR A 84 -51.96 31.56 -8.15
CA THR A 84 -52.90 30.90 -7.23
C THR A 84 -53.73 29.89 -8.04
N LEU A 85 -53.76 28.65 -7.62
CA LEU A 85 -54.61 27.57 -8.18
C LEU A 85 -55.73 27.31 -7.21
N LYS A 86 -57.00 27.47 -7.68
CA LYS A 86 -58.21 27.40 -6.80
C LYS A 86 -58.79 26.00 -6.61
N LYS A 87 -58.17 24.95 -7.23
CA LYS A 87 -58.60 23.58 -7.10
C LYS A 87 -57.50 22.73 -6.44
N GLY A 88 -57.88 21.97 -5.40
CA GLY A 88 -56.92 21.06 -4.70
C GLY A 88 -56.40 19.89 -5.57
N SER A 89 -57.04 19.59 -6.68
CA SER A 89 -56.53 18.67 -7.73
C SER A 89 -55.51 19.26 -8.70
N SER A 90 -55.29 20.59 -8.65
CA SER A 90 -54.37 21.25 -9.54
C SER A 90 -52.94 21.18 -8.98
N VAL A 91 -52.25 20.07 -9.26
CA VAL A 91 -50.91 19.75 -8.73
C VAL A 91 -49.75 20.13 -9.66
N SER A 92 -50.02 21.02 -10.62
CA SER A 92 -48.94 21.55 -11.47
C SER A 92 -49.27 22.96 -11.98
N PHE A 93 -48.21 23.70 -12.30
CA PHE A 93 -48.29 25.03 -12.93
C PHE A 93 -47.13 25.23 -13.89
N THR A 94 -47.41 25.84 -15.08
CA THR A 94 -46.35 26.21 -16.02
C THR A 94 -46.14 27.71 -15.98
N HIS A 95 -45.01 28.15 -15.47
CA HIS A 95 -44.58 29.54 -15.52
C HIS A 95 -44.00 29.82 -16.91
N LYS A 96 -44.59 30.80 -17.61
CA LYS A 96 -44.21 31.19 -19.00
C LYS A 96 -43.44 32.52 -18.98
N GLU A 97 -42.91 32.91 -20.14
CA GLU A 97 -42.23 34.17 -20.39
C GLU A 97 -40.98 34.42 -19.53
N LEU A 98 -40.31 33.37 -19.14
CA LEU A 98 -39.06 33.44 -18.38
C LEU A 98 -37.89 33.86 -19.29
N LYS A 99 -36.97 34.63 -18.75
CA LYS A 99 -35.72 34.99 -19.45
C LYS A 99 -34.88 33.75 -19.71
N LYS A 100 -34.32 33.62 -20.93
CA LYS A 100 -33.42 32.50 -21.29
C LYS A 100 -32.15 32.53 -20.43
N ASN A 101 -31.63 31.37 -20.09
CA ASN A 101 -30.41 31.20 -19.30
C ASN A 101 -30.41 31.82 -17.90
N LYS A 102 -31.59 32.11 -17.33
CA LYS A 102 -31.73 32.66 -15.98
C LYS A 102 -32.16 31.59 -14.98
N THR A 103 -31.60 31.62 -13.78
CA THR A 103 -32.01 30.70 -12.70
C THR A 103 -33.24 31.23 -12.00
N TYR A 104 -34.21 30.37 -11.80
CA TYR A 104 -35.44 30.63 -11.05
C TYR A 104 -35.59 29.60 -9.94
N THR A 105 -36.05 30.05 -8.78
CA THR A 105 -36.30 29.19 -7.61
C THR A 105 -37.78 29.26 -7.26
N TYR A 106 -38.40 28.13 -7.05
CA TYR A 106 -39.84 28.01 -6.75
C TYR A 106 -40.03 27.38 -5.37
N LYS A 107 -41.13 27.79 -4.73
CA LYS A 107 -41.73 27.15 -3.56
C LYS A 107 -43.25 27.21 -3.67
N VAL A 108 -43.94 26.23 -3.11
CA VAL A 108 -45.40 26.08 -3.18
C VAL A 108 -45.94 25.88 -1.79
N ARG A 109 -47.13 26.40 -1.52
CA ARG A 109 -47.90 26.06 -0.32
C ARG A 109 -49.34 25.75 -0.68
N SER A 110 -49.98 24.90 0.13
CA SER A 110 -51.42 24.61 0.02
C SER A 110 -52.25 25.74 0.67
N ILE A 111 -53.46 25.89 0.17
CA ILE A 111 -54.44 26.83 0.71
C ILE A 111 -55.82 26.15 0.85
N ALA A 112 -56.60 26.53 1.92
CA ALA A 112 -57.98 26.11 2.13
C ALA A 112 -58.74 27.29 2.82
N GLY A 113 -59.49 28.06 2.02
CA GLY A 113 -60.13 29.30 2.52
C GLY A 113 -59.07 30.35 2.91
N LYS A 114 -59.07 30.75 4.19
CA LYS A 114 -58.08 31.69 4.76
C LYS A 114 -56.79 30.98 5.20
N ASP A 115 -56.84 29.66 5.36
CA ASP A 115 -55.73 28.86 5.87
C ASP A 115 -54.67 28.61 4.82
N LYS A 116 -53.39 28.63 5.26
CA LYS A 116 -52.22 28.44 4.42
C LYS A 116 -51.24 27.55 5.15
N SER A 117 -50.73 26.53 4.43
CA SER A 117 -49.66 25.69 4.98
C SER A 117 -48.33 26.44 5.01
N SER A 118 -47.35 25.86 5.70
CA SER A 118 -45.92 26.19 5.45
C SER A 118 -45.58 25.97 3.99
N PHE A 119 -44.49 26.59 3.53
CA PHE A 119 -44.02 26.38 2.17
C PHE A 119 -43.35 25.00 2.03
N SER A 120 -43.46 24.41 0.84
CA SER A 120 -42.64 23.28 0.43
C SER A 120 -41.15 23.59 0.49
N SER A 121 -40.33 22.58 0.42
CA SER A 121 -38.92 22.74 0.07
C SER A 121 -38.76 23.53 -1.26
N VAL A 122 -37.67 24.28 -1.39
CA VAL A 122 -37.40 25.07 -2.60
C VAL A 122 -36.83 24.20 -3.70
N VAL A 123 -37.22 24.42 -4.94
CA VAL A 123 -36.63 23.83 -6.14
C VAL A 123 -36.09 24.90 -7.05
N SER A 124 -34.89 24.73 -7.57
CA SER A 124 -34.23 25.65 -8.47
C SER A 124 -33.98 25.04 -9.83
N MET A 125 -34.13 25.83 -10.89
CA MET A 125 -33.79 25.44 -12.25
C MET A 125 -33.25 26.63 -13.02
N ARG A 126 -32.47 26.36 -14.06
CA ARG A 126 -32.10 27.38 -15.06
C ARG A 126 -32.86 27.14 -16.33
N THR A 127 -33.43 28.17 -16.93
CA THR A 127 -34.11 28.08 -18.24
C THR A 127 -33.13 27.54 -19.29
N THR A 128 -33.62 26.66 -20.19
CA THR A 128 -32.77 26.00 -21.18
C THR A 128 -32.32 26.97 -22.30
N SER A 129 -31.12 26.70 -22.83
CA SER A 129 -30.64 27.26 -24.12
C SER A 129 -30.33 26.12 -25.06
N SER A 130 -29.91 26.42 -26.30
CA SER A 130 -29.40 25.36 -27.22
C SER A 130 -28.24 24.54 -26.64
N LYS A 131 -27.49 25.08 -25.66
CA LYS A 131 -26.35 24.43 -24.99
C LYS A 131 -26.73 23.71 -23.69
N LEU A 132 -27.85 24.04 -23.05
CA LEU A 132 -28.25 23.41 -21.77
C LEU A 132 -29.32 22.34 -22.00
N LYS A 133 -29.18 21.21 -21.28
CA LYS A 133 -30.04 20.00 -21.43
C LYS A 133 -30.73 19.67 -20.11
N ASN A 134 -31.90 19.10 -20.14
CA ASN A 134 -32.52 18.45 -18.99
C ASN A 134 -31.85 17.10 -18.73
N VAL A 135 -31.90 16.61 -17.48
CA VAL A 135 -31.45 15.27 -17.14
C VAL A 135 -32.25 14.23 -17.92
N LYS A 136 -31.58 13.35 -18.67
CA LYS A 136 -32.18 12.22 -19.38
C LYS A 136 -32.35 11.00 -18.49
N SER A 137 -31.29 10.65 -17.75
CA SER A 137 -31.29 9.56 -16.76
C SER A 137 -30.49 9.93 -15.53
N LEU A 138 -30.79 9.27 -14.45
CA LEU A 138 -30.08 9.33 -13.17
C LEU A 138 -29.76 7.90 -12.75
N LYS A 139 -28.54 7.63 -12.37
CA LYS A 139 -28.08 6.36 -11.77
C LYS A 139 -27.49 6.68 -10.40
N LEU A 140 -27.45 5.68 -9.53
CA LEU A 140 -26.72 5.70 -8.26
C LEU A 140 -25.47 4.82 -8.39
N SER A 141 -24.44 5.12 -7.58
CA SER A 141 -23.27 4.26 -7.42
C SER A 141 -23.71 2.84 -7.08
N ASP A 142 -24.70 2.72 -6.15
CA ASP A 142 -25.15 1.44 -5.63
C ASP A 142 -26.66 1.29 -5.74
N LYS A 143 -27.12 0.07 -6.00
CA LYS A 143 -28.53 -0.30 -6.03
C LYS A 143 -29.02 -0.87 -4.71
N THR A 144 -28.11 -1.45 -3.96
CA THR A 144 -28.31 -1.99 -2.61
C THR A 144 -27.19 -1.52 -1.71
N VAL A 145 -27.46 -1.27 -0.45
CA VAL A 145 -26.51 -0.93 0.61
C VAL A 145 -26.93 -1.70 1.85
N GLU A 146 -26.00 -2.40 2.48
CA GLU A 146 -26.18 -2.98 3.81
C GLU A 146 -25.35 -2.16 4.81
N LEU A 147 -25.89 -1.89 5.97
CA LEU A 147 -25.24 -1.14 7.05
C LEU A 147 -25.60 -1.76 8.39
N SER A 148 -24.70 -1.71 9.35
CA SER A 148 -25.06 -1.92 10.75
C SER A 148 -25.70 -0.64 11.33
N THR A 149 -26.41 -0.75 12.44
CA THR A 149 -26.99 0.41 13.14
C THR A 149 -25.90 1.46 13.42
N LYS A 150 -26.24 2.75 13.23
CA LYS A 150 -25.35 3.94 13.24
C LYS A 150 -24.44 4.09 12.02
N GLY A 151 -24.30 3.11 11.19
CA GLY A 151 -23.49 3.12 10.01
C GLY A 151 -23.81 4.17 8.96
N THR A 152 -22.82 4.55 8.18
CA THR A 152 -22.96 5.57 7.16
C THR A 152 -22.39 5.15 5.82
N GLU A 153 -23.06 5.50 4.72
CA GLU A 153 -22.61 5.31 3.36
C GLU A 153 -22.98 6.52 2.51
N THR A 154 -22.16 6.86 1.52
CA THR A 154 -22.41 8.02 0.67
C THR A 154 -22.68 7.61 -0.78
N LEU A 155 -23.94 7.62 -1.17
CA LEU A 155 -24.35 7.38 -2.55
C LEU A 155 -23.96 8.54 -3.46
N LYS A 156 -23.33 8.22 -4.57
CA LYS A 156 -23.05 9.15 -5.67
C LYS A 156 -24.16 9.08 -6.71
N ALA A 157 -24.66 10.24 -7.15
CA ALA A 157 -25.70 10.33 -8.17
C ALA A 157 -25.11 10.79 -9.51
N GLU A 158 -25.19 9.95 -10.51
CA GLU A 158 -24.72 10.22 -11.86
C GLU A 158 -25.86 10.70 -12.75
N LEU A 159 -25.66 11.85 -13.38
CA LEU A 159 -26.63 12.50 -14.24
C LEU A 159 -26.20 12.40 -15.71
N THR A 160 -27.07 11.92 -16.57
CA THR A 160 -26.83 11.93 -18.02
C THR A 160 -27.67 13.02 -18.71
N PRO A 161 -27.07 13.86 -19.55
CA PRO A 161 -25.63 13.99 -19.79
C PRO A 161 -24.90 14.61 -18.56
N SER A 162 -23.61 14.34 -18.40
CA SER A 162 -22.79 14.83 -17.26
C SER A 162 -22.49 16.33 -17.33
N LYS A 163 -22.49 16.90 -18.56
CA LYS A 163 -22.16 18.31 -18.84
C LYS A 163 -23.37 19.07 -19.43
N ASN A 164 -23.34 20.38 -19.28
CA ASN A 164 -24.35 21.29 -19.83
C ASN A 164 -25.79 21.03 -19.33
N LEU A 165 -25.95 20.65 -18.07
CA LEU A 165 -27.26 20.46 -17.45
C LEU A 165 -27.86 21.79 -16.97
N VAL A 166 -29.19 21.90 -17.04
CA VAL A 166 -29.93 23.02 -16.49
C VAL A 166 -29.87 23.07 -14.97
N SER A 167 -29.71 21.92 -14.32
CA SER A 167 -29.42 21.81 -12.89
C SER A 167 -28.73 20.47 -12.60
N LYS A 168 -27.72 20.49 -11.75
CA LYS A 168 -27.05 19.30 -11.21
C LYS A 168 -27.59 18.90 -9.83
N LYS A 169 -28.49 19.68 -9.24
CA LYS A 169 -29.03 19.38 -7.89
C LYS A 169 -29.90 18.15 -7.91
N VAL A 170 -29.61 17.27 -6.96
CA VAL A 170 -30.37 16.05 -6.67
C VAL A 170 -31.02 16.22 -5.31
N LYS A 171 -32.29 15.81 -5.17
CA LYS A 171 -33.00 15.73 -3.90
C LYS A 171 -32.99 14.28 -3.44
N TRP A 172 -32.55 14.08 -2.23
CA TRP A 172 -32.52 12.79 -1.57
C TRP A 172 -33.69 12.63 -0.60
N THR A 173 -34.26 11.43 -0.53
CA THR A 173 -35.34 11.08 0.40
C THR A 173 -35.23 9.61 0.81
N THR A 174 -35.61 9.33 2.05
CA THR A 174 -35.78 7.95 2.53
C THR A 174 -37.27 7.59 2.58
N SER A 175 -37.59 6.32 2.42
CA SER A 175 -38.95 5.79 2.61
C SER A 175 -39.27 5.58 4.09
N ASP A 176 -38.26 5.28 4.92
CA ASP A 176 -38.42 5.14 6.36
C ASP A 176 -37.20 5.74 7.09
N LYS A 177 -37.48 6.75 7.93
CA LYS A 177 -36.46 7.40 8.75
C LYS A 177 -36.10 6.67 10.02
N LYS A 178 -36.88 5.67 10.40
CA LYS A 178 -36.56 4.81 11.54
C LYS A 178 -35.50 3.79 11.17
N VAL A 179 -35.42 3.43 9.88
CA VAL A 179 -34.43 2.52 9.36
C VAL A 179 -33.17 3.28 8.93
N ALA A 180 -33.31 4.29 8.06
CA ALA A 180 -32.15 5.11 7.67
C ALA A 180 -32.56 6.53 7.28
N THR A 181 -31.69 7.48 7.51
CA THR A 181 -31.79 8.88 7.03
C THR A 181 -30.83 9.12 5.87
N VAL A 182 -31.07 10.21 5.11
CA VAL A 182 -30.13 10.60 4.05
C VAL A 182 -29.96 12.12 4.02
N SER A 183 -28.71 12.57 3.94
CA SER A 183 -28.37 13.99 3.86
C SER A 183 -28.60 14.55 2.46
N SER A 184 -28.51 15.88 2.33
CA SER A 184 -28.56 16.57 1.02
C SER A 184 -27.36 16.24 0.11
N ALA A 185 -26.28 15.71 0.64
CA ALA A 185 -25.10 15.26 -0.08
C ALA A 185 -25.16 13.78 -0.52
N GLY A 186 -26.21 13.03 -0.08
CA GLY A 186 -26.34 11.61 -0.38
C GLY A 186 -25.76 10.68 0.70
N LYS A 187 -25.25 11.24 1.82
CA LYS A 187 -24.78 10.42 2.94
C LYS A 187 -25.97 9.81 3.67
N ILE A 188 -26.04 8.49 3.65
CA ILE A 188 -26.99 7.67 4.43
C ILE A 188 -26.46 7.57 5.84
N THR A 189 -27.37 7.53 6.82
CA THR A 189 -27.06 7.15 8.19
C THR A 189 -28.10 6.11 8.63
N ALA A 190 -27.65 4.93 9.01
CA ALA A 190 -28.48 3.88 9.58
C ALA A 190 -28.97 4.30 10.95
N VAL A 191 -30.25 4.02 11.27
CA VAL A 191 -30.92 4.46 12.52
C VAL A 191 -31.39 3.27 13.32
N GLY A 192 -31.93 2.27 12.68
CA GLY A 192 -32.47 1.05 13.33
C GLY A 192 -32.70 -0.03 12.28
N GLU A 193 -32.76 -1.26 12.74
CA GLU A 193 -32.91 -2.45 11.90
C GLU A 193 -34.09 -2.40 10.95
N GLY A 194 -33.95 -3.06 9.81
CA GLY A 194 -34.97 -3.14 8.77
C GLY A 194 -34.48 -2.76 7.38
N SER A 195 -35.42 -2.58 6.46
CA SER A 195 -35.10 -2.19 5.09
C SER A 195 -35.88 -0.93 4.68
N CYS A 196 -35.24 -0.03 4.00
CA CYS A 196 -35.85 1.15 3.41
C CYS A 196 -35.28 1.47 2.03
N ASN A 197 -35.93 2.40 1.33
CA ASN A 197 -35.47 2.87 0.02
C ASN A 197 -34.97 4.32 0.12
N ILE A 198 -33.74 4.53 -0.28
CA ILE A 198 -33.17 5.87 -0.51
C ILE A 198 -33.40 6.25 -1.96
N THR A 199 -34.05 7.37 -2.20
CA THR A 199 -34.43 7.83 -3.53
C THR A 199 -33.74 9.14 -3.86
N ALA A 200 -32.95 9.14 -4.92
CA ALA A 200 -32.41 10.33 -5.55
C ALA A 200 -33.37 10.86 -6.63
N THR A 201 -33.67 12.15 -6.63
CA THR A 201 -34.59 12.78 -7.59
C THR A 201 -33.94 14.01 -8.22
N ALA A 202 -33.79 14.01 -9.54
CA ALA A 202 -33.32 15.15 -10.31
C ALA A 202 -34.40 16.24 -10.46
N HIS A 203 -34.00 17.46 -10.83
CA HIS A 203 -34.87 18.64 -10.98
C HIS A 203 -36.09 18.42 -11.88
N ASN A 204 -36.05 17.46 -12.79
CA ASN A 204 -37.12 17.15 -13.72
C ASN A 204 -37.89 15.86 -13.40
N GLY A 205 -37.70 15.33 -12.20
CA GLY A 205 -38.41 14.17 -11.67
C GLY A 205 -37.84 12.81 -12.08
N LYS A 206 -36.67 12.76 -12.71
CA LYS A 206 -35.97 11.48 -12.94
C LYS A 206 -35.48 10.95 -11.59
N LYS A 207 -35.72 9.67 -11.33
CA LYS A 207 -35.44 9.02 -10.04
C LYS A 207 -34.49 7.83 -10.24
N ALA A 208 -33.70 7.56 -9.22
CA ALA A 208 -33.01 6.30 -8.99
C ALA A 208 -33.16 5.92 -7.51
N VAL A 209 -33.20 4.63 -7.23
CA VAL A 209 -33.47 4.08 -5.90
C VAL A 209 -32.37 3.14 -5.52
N CYS A 210 -31.94 3.21 -4.27
CA CYS A 210 -31.08 2.25 -3.60
C CYS A 210 -31.88 1.62 -2.47
N LYS A 211 -31.89 0.29 -2.36
CA LYS A 211 -32.42 -0.43 -1.21
C LYS A 211 -31.37 -0.42 -0.11
N VAL A 212 -31.71 0.05 1.06
CA VAL A 212 -30.86 0.02 2.25
C VAL A 212 -31.41 -1.00 3.22
N THR A 213 -30.58 -1.93 3.68
CA THR A 213 -30.86 -2.87 4.75
C THR A 213 -29.97 -2.52 5.93
N VAL A 214 -30.54 -2.36 7.11
CA VAL A 214 -29.82 -2.11 8.36
C VAL A 214 -29.95 -3.35 9.23
N LYS A 215 -28.81 -3.89 9.65
CA LYS A 215 -28.68 -5.05 10.54
C LYS A 215 -28.29 -4.61 11.96
N ALA A 216 -28.40 -5.50 12.91
CA ALA A 216 -27.79 -5.33 14.23
C ALA A 216 -26.26 -5.17 14.10
N PRO A 217 -25.59 -4.54 15.07
CA PRO A 217 -24.13 -4.59 15.15
C PRO A 217 -23.64 -6.04 15.28
N LEU A 218 -22.41 -6.32 14.84
CA LEU A 218 -21.79 -7.62 15.05
C LEU A 218 -21.66 -7.94 16.55
N SER A 219 -21.77 -9.21 16.91
CA SER A 219 -21.65 -9.67 18.30
C SER A 219 -20.33 -9.29 18.95
N MET A 220 -19.23 -9.26 18.14
CA MET A 220 -17.89 -8.87 18.58
C MET A 220 -17.74 -7.36 18.88
N THR A 221 -18.71 -6.52 18.56
CA THR A 221 -18.61 -5.06 18.69
C THR A 221 -18.25 -4.63 20.12
N GLU A 222 -18.83 -5.26 21.14
CA GLU A 222 -18.53 -5.00 22.55
C GLU A 222 -17.07 -5.36 22.91
N ASP A 223 -16.53 -6.42 22.36
CA ASP A 223 -15.15 -6.84 22.59
C ASP A 223 -14.17 -5.87 21.93
N VAL A 224 -14.48 -5.37 20.73
CA VAL A 224 -13.69 -4.30 20.08
C VAL A 224 -13.75 -3.00 20.89
N GLU A 225 -14.89 -2.62 21.46
CA GLU A 225 -15.00 -1.45 22.36
C GLU A 225 -14.08 -1.63 23.59
N LYS A 226 -14.13 -2.78 24.25
CA LYS A 226 -13.25 -3.10 25.40
C LYS A 226 -11.77 -3.06 25.02
N TYR A 227 -11.42 -3.62 23.86
CA TYR A 227 -10.06 -3.58 23.34
C TYR A 227 -9.58 -2.14 23.10
N VAL A 228 -10.37 -1.32 22.41
CA VAL A 228 -10.04 0.08 22.11
C VAL A 228 -9.84 0.91 23.39
N GLU A 229 -10.60 0.63 24.46
CA GLU A 229 -10.39 1.26 25.77
C GLU A 229 -9.05 0.89 26.43
N LYS A 230 -8.45 -0.24 26.06
CA LYS A 230 -7.16 -0.73 26.58
C LYS A 230 -5.96 -0.40 25.69
N VAL A 231 -6.20 0.16 24.51
CA VAL A 231 -5.10 0.59 23.61
C VAL A 231 -4.22 1.63 24.30
N ASP A 232 -2.93 1.35 24.33
CA ASP A 232 -1.91 2.14 25.02
C ASP A 232 -0.77 2.50 24.04
N LYS A 233 -0.95 3.62 23.33
CA LYS A 233 0.06 4.13 22.40
C LYS A 233 1.35 4.58 23.09
N ASP A 234 1.27 4.93 24.38
CA ASP A 234 2.44 5.35 25.15
C ASP A 234 3.31 4.13 25.49
N PHE A 235 2.71 2.97 25.77
CA PHE A 235 3.42 1.70 25.87
C PHE A 235 4.03 1.28 24.52
N ALA A 236 3.30 1.46 23.40
CA ALA A 236 3.87 1.22 22.07
C ALA A 236 5.12 2.08 21.84
N TRP A 237 5.06 3.35 22.20
CA TRP A 237 6.21 4.25 22.14
C TRP A 237 7.34 3.84 23.11
N GLU A 238 7.04 3.37 24.32
CA GLU A 238 8.05 2.88 25.25
C GLU A 238 8.87 1.74 24.64
N VAL A 239 8.20 0.75 24.01
CA VAL A 239 8.87 -0.37 23.35
C VAL A 239 9.67 0.12 22.14
N THR A 240 9.06 0.94 21.28
CA THR A 240 9.71 1.54 20.11
C THR A 240 10.96 2.31 20.53
N ASN A 241 10.83 3.23 21.49
CA ASN A 241 11.91 4.07 22.00
C ASN A 241 13.05 3.25 22.61
N THR A 242 12.72 2.18 23.35
CA THR A 242 13.72 1.28 23.92
C THR A 242 14.53 0.60 22.83
N LEU A 243 13.86 0.04 21.83
CA LEU A 243 14.54 -0.66 20.73
C LEU A 243 15.33 0.31 19.83
N SER A 244 14.85 1.55 19.66
CA SER A 244 15.50 2.54 18.81
C SER A 244 16.67 3.25 19.51
N TYR A 245 16.53 3.65 20.80
CA TYR A 245 17.41 4.63 21.43
C TYR A 245 18.16 4.16 22.69
N ASP A 246 17.87 2.97 23.25
CA ASP A 246 18.67 2.43 24.34
C ASP A 246 19.95 1.78 23.76
N GLU A 247 21.09 2.43 24.00
CA GLU A 247 22.42 2.01 23.54
C GLU A 247 22.78 0.55 23.91
N LYS A 248 22.11 -0.01 24.90
CA LYS A 248 22.24 -1.43 25.24
C LYS A 248 21.88 -2.36 24.07
N TYR A 249 21.03 -1.90 23.16
CA TYR A 249 20.55 -2.66 22.00
C TYR A 249 21.19 -2.20 20.68
N TRP A 250 22.37 -1.59 20.75
CA TRP A 250 23.17 -1.16 19.62
C TRP A 250 24.49 -1.92 19.57
N ASP A 251 24.97 -2.20 18.37
CA ASP A 251 26.29 -2.78 18.15
C ASP A 251 27.37 -1.69 18.11
N ASP A 252 27.01 -0.49 17.66
CA ASP A 252 27.90 0.66 17.57
C ASP A 252 27.20 1.96 18.03
N SER A 253 27.88 3.09 17.92
CA SER A 253 27.35 4.39 18.32
C SER A 253 26.27 4.98 17.40
N THR A 254 25.95 4.32 16.30
CA THR A 254 24.98 4.80 15.30
C THR A 254 23.60 4.17 15.43
N GLY A 255 23.45 3.16 16.30
CA GLY A 255 22.18 2.48 16.56
C GLY A 255 22.00 1.14 15.84
N TRP A 256 23.07 0.61 15.28
CA TRP A 256 23.06 -0.62 14.46
C TRP A 256 22.57 -1.86 15.21
N ARG A 257 21.75 -2.69 14.53
CA ARG A 257 21.27 -3.98 15.06
C ARG A 257 20.89 -4.90 13.90
N THR A 258 21.87 -5.56 13.34
CA THR A 258 21.73 -6.44 12.18
C THR A 258 21.64 -7.92 12.54
N ALA A 259 21.26 -8.74 11.59
CA ALA A 259 21.00 -10.17 11.78
C ALA A 259 22.20 -10.94 12.36
N GLY A 260 21.95 -11.70 13.43
CA GLY A 260 22.95 -12.49 14.13
C GLY A 260 23.94 -11.68 14.95
N SER A 261 23.73 -10.38 15.13
CA SER A 261 24.59 -9.51 15.94
C SER A 261 24.33 -9.64 17.43
N ASP A 262 25.29 -9.18 18.24
CA ASP A 262 25.13 -9.19 19.69
C ASP A 262 24.01 -8.27 20.18
N ALA A 263 23.77 -7.14 19.50
CA ALA A 263 22.67 -6.25 19.80
C ALA A 263 21.30 -6.87 19.48
N GLU A 264 21.20 -7.61 18.37
CA GLU A 264 19.99 -8.33 18.01
C GLU A 264 19.65 -9.39 19.07
N HIS A 265 20.64 -10.13 19.56
CA HIS A 265 20.44 -11.12 20.63
C HIS A 265 19.95 -10.48 21.93
N ARG A 266 20.50 -9.31 22.31
CA ARG A 266 20.04 -8.56 23.50
C ARG A 266 18.62 -8.03 23.31
N ALA A 267 18.27 -7.56 22.11
CA ALA A 267 16.91 -7.14 21.79
C ALA A 267 15.93 -8.31 21.83
N ALA A 268 16.32 -9.47 21.30
CA ALA A 268 15.53 -10.69 21.37
C ALA A 268 15.20 -11.10 22.84
N ASP A 269 16.16 -10.98 23.75
CA ASP A 269 15.93 -11.23 25.18
C ASP A 269 14.95 -10.23 25.79
N TYR A 270 15.10 -8.93 25.47
CA TYR A 270 14.19 -7.89 25.91
C TYR A 270 12.75 -8.13 25.43
N LEU A 271 12.58 -8.53 24.17
CA LEU A 271 11.27 -8.79 23.59
C LEU A 271 10.61 -10.03 24.19
N ALA A 272 11.38 -11.10 24.40
CA ALA A 272 10.87 -12.29 25.06
C ALA A 272 10.39 -11.98 26.49
N ASP A 273 11.14 -11.16 27.23
CA ASP A 273 10.76 -10.71 28.57
C ASP A 273 9.55 -9.76 28.53
N THR A 274 9.44 -8.91 27.53
CA THR A 274 8.28 -8.03 27.31
C THR A 274 7.03 -8.84 27.03
N PHE A 275 7.07 -9.83 26.16
CA PHE A 275 5.95 -10.73 25.87
C PHE A 275 5.49 -11.51 27.12
N ARG A 276 6.45 -11.99 27.95
CA ARG A 276 6.11 -12.63 29.24
C ARG A 276 5.44 -11.67 30.22
N LYS A 277 5.92 -10.43 30.32
CA LYS A 277 5.33 -9.39 31.19
C LYS A 277 3.93 -8.97 30.74
N ILE A 278 3.66 -8.95 29.44
CA ILE A 278 2.33 -8.74 28.89
C ILE A 278 1.37 -9.85 29.33
N GLY A 279 1.87 -11.06 29.55
CA GLY A 279 1.05 -12.24 29.92
C GLY A 279 0.77 -13.19 28.76
N LEU A 280 1.55 -13.11 27.67
CA LEU A 280 1.46 -14.08 26.59
C LEU A 280 1.92 -15.47 27.04
N GLU A 281 1.23 -16.50 26.55
CA GLU A 281 1.56 -17.90 26.80
C GLU A 281 2.63 -18.40 25.80
N ASP A 282 3.33 -19.47 26.16
CA ASP A 282 4.31 -20.19 25.32
C ASP A 282 5.40 -19.28 24.71
N VAL A 283 5.84 -18.25 25.42
CA VAL A 283 6.87 -17.33 24.91
C VAL A 283 8.20 -18.04 24.67
N LYS A 284 8.66 -17.98 23.41
CA LYS A 284 9.90 -18.63 22.95
C LYS A 284 10.76 -17.69 22.13
N LYS A 285 12.05 -17.99 22.12
CA LYS A 285 13.03 -17.52 21.14
C LYS A 285 13.30 -18.67 20.18
N GLU A 286 12.84 -18.56 18.95
CA GLU A 286 12.97 -19.61 17.94
C GLU A 286 14.12 -19.29 17.00
N PRO A 287 15.20 -20.12 16.97
CA PRO A 287 16.41 -19.79 16.25
C PRO A 287 16.22 -19.96 14.74
N VAL A 288 16.82 -19.05 13.99
CA VAL A 288 16.94 -19.10 12.53
C VAL A 288 18.41 -18.91 12.14
N THR A 289 18.84 -19.58 11.07
CA THR A 289 20.21 -19.46 10.57
C THR A 289 20.30 -18.27 9.65
N VAL A 290 21.30 -17.41 9.82
CA VAL A 290 21.53 -16.22 9.04
C VAL A 290 22.98 -16.09 8.60
N ASP A 291 23.26 -15.24 7.63
CA ASP A 291 24.60 -14.72 7.40
C ASP A 291 24.85 -13.67 8.49
N LYS A 292 25.79 -13.96 9.41
CA LYS A 292 26.07 -13.02 10.50
C LYS A 292 26.58 -11.70 9.94
N TRP A 293 26.05 -10.61 10.46
CA TRP A 293 26.59 -9.28 10.22
C TRP A 293 26.67 -8.50 11.55
N GLN A 294 27.90 -8.17 11.95
CA GLN A 294 28.20 -7.38 13.14
C GLN A 294 29.06 -6.19 12.72
N PHE A 295 28.53 -4.99 12.72
CA PHE A 295 29.27 -3.77 12.46
C PHE A 295 29.70 -3.10 13.77
N ASN A 296 31.02 -2.90 13.95
CA ASN A 296 31.58 -2.29 15.18
C ASN A 296 32.11 -0.87 14.93
N GLY A 297 32.21 -0.43 13.69
CA GLY A 297 32.63 0.91 13.29
C GLY A 297 33.60 0.95 12.12
N ALA A 298 33.78 2.15 11.56
CA ALA A 298 34.74 2.37 10.48
C ALA A 298 35.36 3.76 10.59
N GLU A 299 36.58 3.92 10.05
CA GLU A 299 37.28 5.19 9.97
C GLU A 299 37.94 5.34 8.59
N PHE A 300 37.78 6.52 7.97
CA PHE A 300 38.49 6.91 6.77
C PHE A 300 39.33 8.17 7.06
N THR A 301 40.59 8.19 6.60
CA THR A 301 41.48 9.35 6.72
C THR A 301 42.15 9.68 5.41
N LEU A 302 42.18 10.97 5.07
CA LEU A 302 42.96 11.54 3.96
C LEU A 302 43.78 12.73 4.48
N GLU A 303 45.07 12.51 4.70
CA GLU A 303 45.94 13.51 5.28
C GLU A 303 47.11 13.85 4.31
N ASN A 304 47.37 15.16 4.09
CA ASN A 304 48.51 15.63 3.38
C ASN A 304 48.93 17.02 3.89
N LYS A 305 50.03 17.09 4.61
CA LYS A 305 50.53 18.35 5.23
C LYS A 305 50.95 19.37 4.18
N ASP A 306 51.53 18.94 3.05
CA ASP A 306 52.01 19.84 2.00
C ASP A 306 50.85 20.53 1.26
N ALA A 307 49.68 19.88 1.22
CA ALA A 307 48.46 20.41 0.62
C ALA A 307 47.47 21.01 1.63
N ASP A 308 47.82 21.04 2.91
CA ASP A 308 46.92 21.45 4.01
C ASP A 308 45.56 20.71 3.94
N VAL A 309 45.62 19.38 3.90
CA VAL A 309 44.47 18.47 3.88
C VAL A 309 44.50 17.58 5.11
N ASN A 310 43.41 17.54 5.87
CA ASN A 310 43.21 16.66 6.99
C ASN A 310 41.72 16.34 7.08
N VAL A 311 41.30 15.29 6.34
CA VAL A 311 39.91 14.81 6.31
C VAL A 311 39.82 13.53 7.12
N LYS A 312 38.88 13.49 8.06
CA LYS A 312 38.52 12.31 8.86
C LYS A 312 37.02 12.09 8.80
N VAL A 313 36.60 10.89 8.46
CA VAL A 313 35.21 10.49 8.33
C VAL A 313 35.00 9.17 9.07
N ASN A 314 33.83 9.02 9.68
CA ASN A 314 33.37 7.75 10.26
C ASN A 314 32.27 7.17 9.34
N PRO A 315 32.64 6.31 8.40
CA PRO A 315 31.70 5.66 7.50
C PRO A 315 30.83 4.63 8.24
N VAL A 316 29.73 4.21 7.60
CA VAL A 316 29.01 3.00 7.97
C VAL A 316 29.24 1.91 6.92
N SER A 317 29.36 0.66 7.35
CA SER A 317 29.64 -0.44 6.42
C SER A 317 28.36 -0.98 5.82
N TYR A 318 28.44 -1.39 4.54
CA TYR A 318 27.52 -2.38 4.01
C TYR A 318 27.86 -3.77 4.57
N ALA A 319 27.02 -4.77 4.34
CA ALA A 319 27.33 -6.16 4.68
C ALA A 319 28.45 -6.68 3.77
N SER A 320 29.65 -6.21 4.00
CA SER A 320 30.89 -6.48 3.24
C SER A 320 32.02 -6.92 4.16
N SER A 321 33.09 -7.47 3.59
CA SER A 321 34.25 -7.85 4.41
C SER A 321 34.84 -6.63 5.14
N GLY A 322 35.15 -6.82 6.43
CA GLY A 322 35.99 -5.87 7.17
C GLY A 322 37.45 -5.86 6.69
N THR A 323 38.22 -4.94 7.28
CA THR A 323 39.66 -4.89 7.14
C THR A 323 40.36 -5.50 8.36
N ASP A 324 41.65 -5.79 8.24
CA ASP A 324 42.45 -6.00 9.47
C ASP A 324 42.63 -4.66 10.23
N ASN A 325 43.19 -4.74 11.46
CA ASN A 325 43.44 -3.54 12.28
C ASN A 325 44.38 -2.49 11.65
N LYS A 326 45.12 -2.86 10.60
CA LYS A 326 45.97 -1.93 9.83
C LYS A 326 45.17 -1.16 8.81
N GLY A 327 44.03 -1.71 8.38
CA GLY A 327 43.18 -1.16 7.34
C GLY A 327 43.81 -1.25 5.94
N VAL A 328 43.10 -0.73 4.98
CA VAL A 328 43.56 -0.56 3.60
C VAL A 328 44.16 0.83 3.43
N THR A 329 45.38 0.89 2.87
CA THR A 329 46.04 2.18 2.54
C THR A 329 46.27 2.22 1.04
N GLY A 330 45.83 3.30 0.38
CA GLY A 330 45.96 3.46 -1.07
C GLY A 330 45.59 4.85 -1.55
N GLU A 331 45.84 5.10 -2.82
CA GLU A 331 45.35 6.29 -3.50
C GLU A 331 43.80 6.27 -3.48
N VAL A 332 43.14 7.34 -3.02
CA VAL A 332 41.71 7.53 -3.18
C VAL A 332 41.39 8.21 -4.50
N VAL A 333 40.46 7.61 -5.26
CA VAL A 333 40.05 8.07 -6.60
C VAL A 333 38.55 8.26 -6.63
N TYR A 334 38.09 9.44 -7.07
CA TYR A 334 36.67 9.68 -7.32
C TYR A 334 36.35 9.37 -8.79
N LEU A 335 35.35 8.54 -9.02
CA LEU A 335 34.96 7.99 -10.32
C LEU A 335 33.49 8.31 -10.72
N GLY A 336 32.95 9.42 -10.23
CA GLY A 336 31.55 9.75 -10.55
C GLY A 336 30.60 8.64 -10.05
N HIS A 337 29.76 8.12 -10.95
CA HIS A 337 28.78 7.08 -10.57
C HIS A 337 29.37 5.67 -10.43
N GLY A 338 30.62 5.46 -10.83
CA GLY A 338 31.27 4.14 -10.76
C GLY A 338 30.73 3.13 -11.77
N TYR A 339 30.18 3.60 -12.88
CA TYR A 339 29.83 2.77 -14.03
C TYR A 339 31.06 2.36 -14.82
N GLU A 340 30.98 1.31 -15.65
CA GLU A 340 32.09 0.89 -16.54
C GLU A 340 32.71 2.05 -17.29
N ALA A 341 31.89 2.93 -17.87
CA ALA A 341 32.34 4.11 -18.59
C ALA A 341 33.18 5.10 -17.74
N ASP A 342 32.95 5.19 -16.44
CA ASP A 342 33.69 6.04 -15.52
C ASP A 342 35.09 5.48 -15.26
N TYR A 343 35.24 4.16 -15.14
CA TYR A 343 36.51 3.46 -15.04
C TYR A 343 37.30 3.60 -16.34
N GLU A 344 36.67 3.33 -17.48
CA GLU A 344 37.30 3.46 -18.81
C GLU A 344 37.81 4.87 -19.05
N LYS A 345 36.99 5.90 -18.73
CA LYS A 345 37.38 7.30 -18.81
C LYS A 345 38.61 7.62 -17.93
N TYR A 346 38.58 7.12 -16.67
CA TYR A 346 39.74 7.30 -15.79
C TYR A 346 41.02 6.68 -16.38
N TYR A 347 40.95 5.46 -16.90
CA TYR A 347 42.10 4.79 -17.51
C TYR A 347 42.64 5.58 -18.70
N ASP A 348 41.78 6.09 -19.55
CA ASP A 348 42.17 6.91 -20.71
C ASP A 348 42.83 8.23 -20.28
N GLU A 349 42.28 8.91 -19.28
CA GLU A 349 42.84 10.14 -18.70
C GLU A 349 44.23 9.93 -18.06
N GLN A 350 44.46 8.77 -17.48
CA GLN A 350 45.75 8.39 -16.91
C GLN A 350 46.71 7.78 -17.98
N GLY A 351 46.27 7.57 -19.22
CA GLY A 351 47.06 6.96 -20.30
C GLY A 351 47.34 5.48 -20.08
N LEU A 352 46.55 4.78 -19.23
CA LEU A 352 46.75 3.36 -18.91
C LEU A 352 46.33 2.48 -20.09
N LYS A 353 47.06 1.35 -20.31
CA LYS A 353 46.81 0.44 -21.43
C LYS A 353 46.96 -1.02 -21.02
N GLY A 354 46.19 -1.91 -21.66
CA GLY A 354 46.27 -3.34 -21.43
C GLY A 354 46.07 -3.70 -19.95
N ASP A 355 46.92 -4.54 -19.42
CA ASP A 355 46.83 -5.05 -18.04
C ASP A 355 47.00 -3.97 -16.95
N ASP A 356 47.47 -2.75 -17.33
CA ASP A 356 47.58 -1.62 -16.41
C ASP A 356 46.23 -0.90 -16.20
N ARG A 357 45.18 -1.21 -16.98
CA ARG A 357 43.82 -0.69 -16.80
C ARG A 357 43.17 -1.45 -15.64
N ASN A 358 43.47 -1.03 -14.43
CA ASN A 358 42.92 -1.59 -13.20
C ASN A 358 43.01 -0.59 -12.03
N MET A 359 42.30 -0.90 -10.94
CA MET A 359 42.27 -0.14 -9.70
C MET A 359 43.11 -0.77 -8.57
N ASN A 360 44.06 -1.61 -8.88
CA ASN A 360 44.85 -2.30 -7.89
C ASN A 360 45.47 -1.35 -6.84
N GLY A 361 45.14 -1.63 -5.57
CA GLY A 361 45.62 -0.85 -4.42
C GLY A 361 44.97 0.53 -4.25
N LYS A 362 43.93 0.86 -5.00
CA LYS A 362 43.21 2.13 -4.88
C LYS A 362 41.92 1.96 -4.07
N ILE A 363 41.54 3.02 -3.35
CA ILE A 363 40.23 3.16 -2.71
C ILE A 363 39.36 4.00 -3.66
N VAL A 364 38.26 3.42 -4.10
CA VAL A 364 37.35 4.08 -5.05
C VAL A 364 36.24 4.79 -4.27
N LEU A 365 35.98 6.06 -4.60
CA LEU A 365 34.87 6.85 -4.13
C LEU A 365 33.90 7.08 -5.29
N ILE A 366 32.61 6.79 -5.06
CA ILE A 366 31.53 6.99 -6.04
C ILE A 366 30.37 7.78 -5.46
N ASP A 367 29.56 8.37 -6.31
CA ASP A 367 28.25 8.86 -5.94
C ASP A 367 27.14 7.96 -6.50
N ILE A 368 26.20 7.57 -5.64
CA ILE A 368 25.07 6.74 -6.04
C ILE A 368 23.84 7.61 -6.20
N ASN A 369 23.16 7.48 -7.33
CA ASN A 369 21.81 8.02 -7.51
C ASN A 369 20.78 6.97 -7.08
N GLN A 370 20.29 7.07 -5.87
CA GLN A 370 19.39 6.06 -5.32
C GLN A 370 18.00 5.98 -5.96
N ASP A 371 17.58 6.94 -6.75
CA ASP A 371 16.38 6.82 -7.58
C ASP A 371 16.64 5.96 -8.85
N ALA A 372 17.88 5.82 -9.27
CA ALA A 372 18.29 5.04 -10.46
C ALA A 372 19.05 3.76 -10.11
N ASP A 373 19.85 3.82 -9.04
CA ASP A 373 20.75 2.75 -8.59
C ASP A 373 20.45 2.45 -7.12
N TYR A 374 19.34 1.77 -6.87
CA TYR A 374 18.88 1.47 -5.51
C TYR A 374 19.92 0.63 -4.73
N TRP A 375 20.53 -0.37 -5.39
CA TRP A 375 21.43 -1.33 -4.79
C TRP A 375 22.91 -0.99 -5.02
N ILE A 376 23.74 -1.11 -3.97
CA ILE A 376 25.20 -0.95 -4.07
C ILE A 376 25.89 -2.11 -4.80
N THR A 377 25.25 -3.27 -4.87
CA THR A 377 25.86 -4.53 -5.29
C THR A 377 26.51 -4.49 -6.69
N PRO A 378 25.89 -3.92 -7.74
CA PRO A 378 26.56 -3.82 -9.04
C PRO A 378 27.82 -2.96 -8.99
N HIS A 379 27.81 -1.83 -8.27
CA HIS A 379 28.97 -0.96 -8.07
C HIS A 379 30.08 -1.68 -7.29
N TYR A 380 29.66 -2.48 -6.28
CA TYR A 380 30.58 -3.29 -5.50
C TYR A 380 31.31 -4.33 -6.36
N HIS A 381 30.57 -5.06 -7.21
CA HIS A 381 31.16 -6.01 -8.15
C HIS A 381 32.07 -5.32 -9.17
N GLU A 382 31.66 -4.18 -9.73
CA GLU A 382 32.50 -3.45 -10.68
C GLU A 382 33.82 -3.04 -10.03
N ALA A 383 33.77 -2.41 -8.84
CA ALA A 383 34.96 -2.03 -8.10
C ALA A 383 35.87 -3.23 -7.80
N TYR A 384 35.28 -4.36 -7.40
CA TYR A 384 36.02 -5.59 -7.14
C TYR A 384 36.69 -6.16 -8.39
N PHE A 385 35.97 -6.24 -9.51
CA PHE A 385 36.53 -6.80 -10.76
C PHE A 385 37.55 -5.86 -11.41
N GLN A 386 37.47 -4.57 -11.13
CA GLN A 386 38.49 -3.58 -11.50
C GLN A 386 39.72 -3.63 -10.58
N GLY A 387 39.68 -4.43 -9.49
CA GLY A 387 40.81 -4.62 -8.56
C GLY A 387 40.92 -3.57 -7.47
N ALA A 388 39.86 -2.84 -7.16
CA ALA A 388 39.85 -1.88 -6.06
C ALA A 388 40.22 -2.54 -4.72
N ALA A 389 40.88 -1.80 -3.85
CA ALA A 389 41.22 -2.24 -2.50
C ALA A 389 40.15 -1.85 -1.45
N GLY A 390 39.27 -0.94 -1.79
CA GLY A 390 38.11 -0.52 -1.01
C GLY A 390 37.15 0.30 -1.85
N LEU A 391 35.85 0.28 -1.51
CA LEU A 391 34.80 1.07 -2.13
C LEU A 391 34.15 1.96 -1.09
N MET A 392 33.95 3.21 -1.44
CA MET A 392 33.19 4.19 -0.64
C MET A 392 32.10 4.79 -1.52
N SER A 393 30.90 4.90 -0.99
CA SER A 393 29.79 5.54 -1.70
C SER A 393 29.15 6.67 -0.88
N TYR A 394 28.58 7.65 -1.56
CA TYR A 394 27.67 8.61 -0.95
C TYR A 394 26.45 8.82 -1.86
N SER A 395 25.30 9.13 -1.26
CA SER A 395 24.11 9.47 -2.03
C SER A 395 24.29 10.81 -2.74
N SER A 396 24.16 10.83 -4.06
CA SER A 396 24.19 12.08 -4.82
C SER A 396 22.96 12.92 -4.50
N GLN A 397 23.12 14.25 -4.55
CA GLN A 397 21.98 15.13 -4.39
C GLN A 397 21.10 15.02 -5.62
N TYR A 398 19.84 14.66 -5.42
CA TYR A 398 18.85 14.64 -6.47
C TYR A 398 17.64 15.51 -6.11
N VAL A 399 16.93 15.89 -7.14
CA VAL A 399 15.68 16.63 -7.02
C VAL A 399 14.51 15.64 -6.91
N ASP A 400 13.44 16.08 -6.27
CA ASP A 400 12.21 15.30 -6.27
C ASP A 400 11.58 15.28 -7.68
N LYS A 401 10.49 14.51 -7.85
CA LYS A 401 9.74 14.42 -9.12
C LYS A 401 9.25 15.77 -9.67
N ASP A 402 9.19 16.81 -8.83
CA ASP A 402 8.75 18.16 -9.17
C ASP A 402 9.94 19.12 -9.41
N GLY A 403 11.18 18.61 -9.34
CA GLY A 403 12.42 19.35 -9.57
C GLY A 403 12.93 20.17 -8.38
N ASN A 404 12.40 19.94 -7.18
CA ASN A 404 12.83 20.62 -5.97
C ASN A 404 14.02 19.89 -5.34
N GLN A 405 14.99 20.64 -4.84
CA GLN A 405 16.07 20.07 -4.05
C GLN A 405 15.50 19.47 -2.74
N ARG A 406 15.88 18.24 -2.43
CA ARG A 406 15.64 17.65 -1.13
C ARG A 406 16.53 18.39 -0.12
N GLY A 407 16.00 18.67 1.06
CA GLY A 407 16.62 19.58 2.03
C GLY A 407 17.96 19.11 2.63
N ASP A 408 18.53 19.90 3.53
CA ASP A 408 19.87 19.76 4.10
C ASP A 408 20.16 18.42 4.83
N LYS A 409 19.14 17.63 5.21
CA LYS A 409 19.32 16.31 5.79
C LYS A 409 20.17 15.38 4.88
N TRP A 410 20.05 15.51 3.57
CA TRP A 410 20.78 14.71 2.60
C TRP A 410 22.28 14.96 2.58
N ASP A 411 22.71 16.18 2.92
CA ASP A 411 24.14 16.49 2.98
C ASP A 411 24.84 15.73 4.10
N THR A 412 24.10 15.27 5.11
CA THR A 412 24.66 14.60 6.28
C THR A 412 24.12 13.18 6.50
N ALA A 413 23.25 12.68 5.64
CA ALA A 413 22.77 11.30 5.66
C ALA A 413 23.82 10.35 5.08
N CYS A 414 24.08 9.25 5.80
CA CYS A 414 24.60 8.03 5.23
C CYS A 414 23.39 7.15 4.98
N GLN A 415 23.26 6.56 3.81
CA GLN A 415 22.19 5.63 3.49
C GLN A 415 22.78 4.25 3.25
N ILE A 416 22.15 3.24 3.76
CA ILE A 416 22.53 1.84 3.59
C ILE A 416 21.43 1.12 2.82
N GLN A 417 21.86 0.17 2.02
CA GLN A 417 21.10 -0.95 1.50
C GLN A 417 21.86 -2.22 1.87
N ASP A 418 21.18 -3.31 2.07
CA ASP A 418 21.68 -4.50 2.71
C ASP A 418 22.90 -5.17 2.06
N LEU A 419 22.90 -5.34 0.76
CA LEU A 419 23.72 -6.37 0.15
C LEU A 419 25.05 -5.89 -0.48
N CYS A 420 26.16 -6.45 0.04
CA CYS A 420 27.36 -6.76 -0.74
C CYS A 420 27.56 -8.27 -0.80
N SER A 421 28.10 -8.79 -1.90
CA SER A 421 28.39 -10.22 -2.00
C SER A 421 29.44 -10.67 -0.97
N LEU A 422 29.14 -11.70 -0.19
CA LEU A 422 30.08 -12.31 0.75
C LEU A 422 31.11 -13.23 0.07
N ASP A 423 30.93 -13.51 -1.22
CA ASP A 423 31.88 -14.32 -2.02
C ASP A 423 33.12 -13.52 -2.40
N TYR A 424 33.07 -12.18 -2.28
CA TYR A 424 34.17 -11.27 -2.58
C TYR A 424 34.68 -10.53 -1.35
N LYS A 425 35.97 -10.25 -1.33
CA LYS A 425 36.59 -9.54 -0.20
C LYS A 425 36.96 -8.11 -0.61
N LEU A 426 36.01 -7.21 -0.52
CA LEU A 426 36.19 -5.79 -0.73
C LEU A 426 35.50 -5.04 0.42
N PRO A 427 36.22 -4.27 1.26
CA PRO A 427 35.57 -3.39 2.23
C PRO A 427 34.76 -2.33 1.49
N CYS A 428 33.47 -2.22 1.81
CA CYS A 428 32.52 -1.31 1.20
C CYS A 428 31.78 -0.51 2.26
N VAL A 429 31.79 0.82 2.12
CA VAL A 429 31.21 1.72 3.13
C VAL A 429 30.41 2.85 2.50
N SER A 430 29.41 3.33 3.24
CA SER A 430 28.64 4.52 2.92
C SER A 430 29.10 5.71 3.76
N ILE A 431 29.14 6.89 3.16
CA ILE A 431 29.43 8.16 3.84
C ILE A 431 28.39 9.21 3.51
N SER A 432 28.39 10.30 4.24
CA SER A 432 27.51 11.43 3.89
C SER A 432 27.97 12.15 2.62
N ARG A 433 27.03 12.80 1.95
CA ARG A 433 27.34 13.64 0.78
C ARG A 433 28.34 14.76 1.14
N ALA A 434 28.19 15.39 2.29
CA ALA A 434 29.10 16.43 2.77
C ALA A 434 30.53 15.90 2.90
N ASP A 435 30.69 14.71 3.50
CA ASP A 435 31.98 14.05 3.62
C ASP A 435 32.57 13.68 2.26
N GLY A 436 31.76 13.14 1.36
CA GLY A 436 32.17 12.82 -0.01
C GLY A 436 32.72 14.05 -0.76
N LEU A 437 32.01 15.17 -0.68
CA LEU A 437 32.44 16.43 -1.29
C LEU A 437 33.72 16.99 -0.64
N GLU A 438 33.90 16.80 0.68
CA GLU A 438 35.12 17.22 1.36
C GLU A 438 36.32 16.37 0.94
N ILE A 439 36.15 15.05 0.81
CA ILE A 439 37.15 14.13 0.30
C ILE A 439 37.56 14.54 -1.13
N ILE A 440 36.58 14.81 -2.01
CA ILE A 440 36.84 15.24 -3.41
C ILE A 440 37.67 16.53 -3.44
N LYS A 441 37.32 17.54 -2.63
CA LYS A 441 38.11 18.78 -2.48
C LYS A 441 39.53 18.50 -1.97
N GLY A 442 39.67 17.56 -1.03
CA GLY A 442 40.96 17.11 -0.51
C GLY A 442 41.82 16.47 -1.62
N ILE A 443 41.23 15.57 -2.41
CA ILE A 443 41.88 14.94 -3.59
C ILE A 443 42.37 16.02 -4.54
N GLU A 444 41.55 17.00 -4.89
CA GLU A 444 41.90 18.09 -5.80
C GLU A 444 43.07 18.95 -5.30
N LYS A 445 43.03 19.31 -3.98
CA LYS A 445 44.11 20.09 -3.35
C LYS A 445 45.47 19.35 -3.39
N ILE A 446 45.45 18.05 -3.06
CA ILE A 446 46.63 17.20 -3.04
C ILE A 446 47.18 17.05 -4.47
N LYS A 447 46.36 16.80 -5.47
CA LYS A 447 46.77 16.72 -6.87
C LYS A 447 47.34 18.06 -7.40
N LYS A 448 46.73 19.21 -7.04
CA LYS A 448 47.27 20.55 -7.34
C LYS A 448 48.66 20.79 -6.74
N ALA A 449 48.93 20.20 -5.58
CA ALA A 449 50.25 20.24 -4.96
C ALA A 449 51.25 19.24 -5.58
N GLY A 450 50.89 18.56 -6.67
CA GLY A 450 51.71 17.56 -7.38
C GLY A 450 51.94 16.29 -6.57
N LYS A 451 51.04 15.95 -5.69
CA LYS A 451 51.11 14.78 -4.81
C LYS A 451 49.97 13.77 -5.12
N THR A 452 50.19 12.54 -4.74
CA THR A 452 49.18 11.47 -4.81
C THR A 452 48.31 11.51 -3.55
N PRO A 453 46.97 11.46 -3.66
CA PRO A 453 46.05 11.47 -2.51
C PRO A 453 46.00 10.09 -1.84
N ILE A 454 46.95 9.83 -0.95
CA ILE A 454 46.99 8.56 -0.19
C ILE A 454 46.07 8.68 1.00
N SER A 455 45.18 7.72 1.10
CA SER A 455 44.19 7.61 2.18
C SER A 455 44.27 6.26 2.90
N LYS A 456 43.60 6.17 4.05
CA LYS A 456 43.48 4.94 4.82
C LYS A 456 42.00 4.70 5.18
N LEU A 457 41.54 3.46 4.96
CA LEU A 457 40.22 2.98 5.33
C LEU A 457 40.35 1.81 6.31
N VAL A 458 39.73 1.90 7.47
CA VAL A 458 39.61 0.83 8.45
C VAL A 458 38.13 0.53 8.62
N VAL A 459 37.75 -0.73 8.51
CA VAL A 459 36.38 -1.21 8.68
C VAL A 459 36.37 -2.38 9.64
N ASP A 460 35.81 -2.20 10.82
CA ASP A 460 35.58 -3.27 11.80
C ASP A 460 34.16 -3.83 11.58
N ASN A 461 34.11 -4.82 10.71
CA ASN A 461 32.90 -5.47 10.28
C ASN A 461 33.10 -6.99 10.25
N GLU A 462 32.31 -7.73 11.02
CA GLU A 462 32.31 -9.18 11.01
C GLU A 462 31.12 -9.68 10.22
N VAL A 463 31.37 -10.26 9.07
CA VAL A 463 30.35 -10.90 8.23
C VAL A 463 30.71 -12.35 7.97
N GLY A 464 29.71 -13.22 7.87
CA GLY A 464 29.97 -14.62 7.64
C GLY A 464 28.77 -15.37 7.10
N LYS A 465 29.02 -16.18 6.05
CA LYS A 465 27.99 -16.90 5.31
C LYS A 465 27.43 -18.05 6.15
N GLN A 466 26.13 -18.00 6.47
CA GLN A 466 25.37 -19.01 7.20
C GLN A 466 26.01 -19.45 8.55
N ASN A 467 26.69 -18.54 9.22
CA ASN A 467 27.41 -18.79 10.46
C ASN A 467 26.82 -18.08 11.68
N GLY A 468 25.75 -17.32 11.48
CA GLY A 468 25.01 -16.62 12.52
C GLY A 468 23.71 -17.28 12.91
N THR A 469 23.18 -16.87 14.03
CA THR A 469 21.85 -17.22 14.50
C THR A 469 21.10 -15.94 14.84
N SER A 470 19.94 -15.75 14.26
CA SER A 470 18.95 -14.78 14.68
C SER A 470 17.80 -15.49 15.40
N TYR A 471 16.86 -14.76 15.96
CA TYR A 471 15.73 -15.35 16.68
C TYR A 471 14.41 -14.68 16.27
N ASN A 472 13.40 -15.48 16.00
CA ASN A 472 12.01 -15.02 16.04
C ASN A 472 11.49 -15.13 17.47
N ILE A 473 10.86 -14.08 17.97
CA ILE A 473 10.25 -14.09 19.30
C ILE A 473 8.77 -14.33 19.14
N VAL A 474 8.28 -15.39 19.73
CA VAL A 474 6.89 -15.85 19.59
C VAL A 474 6.22 -15.89 20.95
N GLY A 475 4.98 -15.43 21.03
CA GLY A 475 4.10 -15.60 22.18
C GLY A 475 2.65 -15.61 21.73
N LYS A 476 1.73 -16.20 22.50
CA LYS A 476 0.34 -16.34 22.05
C LYS A 476 -0.70 -16.01 23.11
N ILE A 477 -1.88 -15.64 22.65
CA ILE A 477 -3.14 -15.73 23.37
C ILE A 477 -3.85 -16.99 22.88
N LYS A 478 -4.13 -17.92 23.80
CA LYS A 478 -4.72 -19.20 23.42
C LYS A 478 -6.20 -19.08 23.09
N GLY A 479 -6.57 -19.67 21.94
CA GLY A 479 -7.95 -19.75 21.49
C GLY A 479 -8.82 -20.69 22.32
N THR A 480 -10.10 -20.34 22.43
CA THR A 480 -11.11 -21.11 23.20
C THR A 480 -11.86 -22.13 22.34
N GLY A 481 -11.82 -21.97 21.00
CA GLY A 481 -12.61 -22.79 20.07
C GLY A 481 -12.05 -24.17 19.76
N ASN A 482 -10.84 -24.52 20.24
CA ASN A 482 -10.15 -25.77 19.92
C ASN A 482 -10.10 -26.08 18.40
N THR A 483 -9.96 -25.06 17.57
CA THR A 483 -9.98 -25.16 16.11
C THR A 483 -8.73 -25.80 15.55
N GLY A 484 -7.61 -25.72 16.28
CA GLY A 484 -6.27 -26.04 15.76
C GLY A 484 -5.80 -25.07 14.68
N GLN A 485 -6.40 -23.88 14.62
CA GLN A 485 -6.08 -22.80 13.69
C GLN A 485 -5.57 -21.57 14.45
N GLN A 486 -4.88 -20.67 13.76
CA GLN A 486 -4.31 -19.47 14.35
C GLN A 486 -4.35 -18.28 13.40
N ILE A 487 -4.18 -17.10 14.01
CA ILE A 487 -3.94 -15.81 13.36
C ILE A 487 -2.58 -15.32 13.83
N LEU A 488 -1.75 -14.82 12.91
CA LEU A 488 -0.42 -14.29 13.21
C LEU A 488 -0.45 -12.76 13.20
N VAL A 489 0.33 -12.13 14.07
CA VAL A 489 0.51 -10.70 14.19
C VAL A 489 2.02 -10.42 14.26
N ALA A 490 2.59 -9.78 13.25
CA ALA A 490 4.05 -9.75 13.08
C ALA A 490 4.60 -8.38 12.67
N GLY A 491 5.88 -8.17 12.92
CA GLY A 491 6.76 -7.13 12.45
C GLY A 491 8.20 -7.56 12.74
N HIS A 492 9.21 -6.81 12.26
CA HIS A 492 10.60 -7.16 12.50
C HIS A 492 11.32 -6.24 13.49
N TYR A 493 12.43 -6.70 14.09
CA TYR A 493 13.13 -5.93 15.12
C TYR A 493 14.62 -5.69 14.85
N ASP A 494 15.19 -6.29 13.81
CA ASP A 494 16.49 -5.87 13.28
C ASP A 494 16.34 -4.53 12.54
N LYS A 495 17.42 -3.79 12.37
CA LYS A 495 17.34 -2.43 11.85
C LYS A 495 18.69 -1.83 11.49
N TYR A 496 18.65 -0.80 10.67
CA TYR A 496 19.75 0.12 10.45
C TYR A 496 19.56 1.41 11.27
N PHE A 497 20.62 1.97 11.80
CA PHE A 497 20.61 3.19 12.63
C PHE A 497 19.56 3.13 13.76
N TYR A 498 18.77 4.19 13.94
CA TYR A 498 17.72 4.20 14.96
C TYR A 498 16.53 3.32 14.58
N GLY A 499 16.23 3.18 13.29
CA GLY A 499 15.14 2.35 12.78
C GLY A 499 13.83 2.58 13.51
N THR A 500 13.45 3.85 13.72
CA THR A 500 12.28 4.17 14.54
C THR A 500 10.98 3.73 13.88
N ASN A 501 10.85 4.01 12.56
CA ASN A 501 9.72 3.52 11.80
C ASN A 501 10.03 2.17 11.15
N ASP A 502 11.29 1.91 10.81
CA ASP A 502 11.77 0.73 10.14
C ASP A 502 12.67 -0.13 11.06
N ASP A 503 12.14 -1.06 11.88
CA ASP A 503 10.70 -1.29 12.04
C ASP A 503 10.37 -1.38 13.54
N CYS A 504 11.13 -0.63 14.40
CA CYS A 504 10.87 -0.64 15.84
C CYS A 504 9.43 -0.23 16.20
N ALA A 505 8.79 0.63 15.37
CA ALA A 505 7.40 1.04 15.58
C ALA A 505 6.41 -0.10 15.36
N ALA A 506 6.66 -1.02 14.41
CA ALA A 506 5.82 -2.20 14.25
C ALA A 506 5.91 -3.12 15.46
N ILE A 507 7.11 -3.28 16.03
CA ILE A 507 7.26 -4.07 17.25
C ILE A 507 6.56 -3.40 18.45
N GLY A 508 6.62 -2.07 18.53
CA GLY A 508 5.83 -1.31 19.49
C GLY A 508 4.32 -1.57 19.32
N LEU A 509 3.84 -1.58 18.07
CA LEU A 509 2.44 -1.90 17.73
C LEU A 509 2.08 -3.33 18.12
N VAL A 510 2.90 -4.32 17.72
CA VAL A 510 2.67 -5.75 18.01
C VAL A 510 2.58 -5.99 19.52
N ALA A 511 3.52 -5.43 20.31
CA ALA A 511 3.53 -5.55 21.76
C ALA A 511 2.32 -4.85 22.42
N ALA A 512 1.98 -3.64 21.99
CA ALA A 512 0.85 -2.89 22.55
C ALA A 512 -0.50 -3.50 22.16
N MET A 513 -0.62 -4.07 20.96
CA MET A 513 -1.80 -4.80 20.53
C MET A 513 -2.00 -6.07 21.37
N ALA A 514 -0.92 -6.84 21.61
CA ALA A 514 -0.95 -8.00 22.50
C ALA A 514 -1.40 -7.61 23.91
N LYS A 515 -0.80 -6.54 24.47
CA LYS A 515 -1.14 -6.01 25.79
C LYS A 515 -2.62 -5.60 25.88
N ALA A 516 -3.12 -4.86 24.89
CA ALA A 516 -4.51 -4.41 24.88
C ALA A 516 -5.49 -5.57 24.78
N MET A 517 -5.19 -6.63 24.02
CA MET A 517 -6.01 -7.85 23.96
C MET A 517 -6.01 -8.60 25.29
N VAL A 518 -4.86 -8.74 25.96
CA VAL A 518 -4.78 -9.36 27.30
C VAL A 518 -5.53 -8.52 28.35
N ASP A 519 -5.31 -7.21 28.38
CA ASP A 519 -5.90 -6.29 29.36
C ASP A 519 -7.43 -6.11 29.16
N SER A 520 -7.95 -6.33 27.94
CA SER A 520 -9.39 -6.37 27.66
C SER A 520 -10.04 -7.72 27.97
N GLU A 521 -9.23 -8.70 28.40
CA GLU A 521 -9.67 -10.10 28.64
C GLU A 521 -10.30 -10.76 27.41
N TYR A 522 -9.88 -10.36 26.20
CA TYR A 522 -10.38 -10.94 24.96
C TYR A 522 -10.18 -12.44 24.93
N LYS A 523 -11.19 -13.19 24.53
CA LYS A 523 -11.17 -14.66 24.43
C LYS A 523 -11.29 -15.07 22.97
N PRO A 524 -10.18 -15.16 22.23
CA PRO A 524 -10.25 -15.49 20.82
C PRO A 524 -10.81 -16.89 20.56
N LEU A 525 -11.39 -17.08 19.39
CA LEU A 525 -11.82 -18.38 18.87
C LEU A 525 -10.61 -19.24 18.51
N ASN A 526 -9.66 -18.65 17.81
CA ASN A 526 -8.40 -19.27 17.35
C ASN A 526 -7.22 -18.78 18.19
N ASP A 527 -6.07 -19.50 18.14
CA ASP A 527 -4.85 -18.96 18.75
C ASP A 527 -4.45 -17.64 18.04
N ILE A 528 -4.13 -16.58 18.78
CA ILE A 528 -3.51 -15.36 18.22
C ILE A 528 -2.05 -15.39 18.62
N ILE A 529 -1.16 -15.47 17.64
CA ILE A 529 0.28 -15.60 17.82
C ILE A 529 0.94 -14.28 17.44
N PHE A 530 1.64 -13.67 18.40
CA PHE A 530 2.43 -12.45 18.22
C PHE A 530 3.88 -12.81 17.94
N ILE A 531 4.46 -12.21 16.92
CA ILE A 531 5.79 -12.53 16.43
C ILE A 531 6.60 -11.24 16.24
N ALA A 532 7.83 -11.22 16.80
CA ALA A 532 8.84 -10.27 16.40
C ALA A 532 9.89 -11.04 15.58
N HIS A 533 9.92 -10.78 14.27
CA HIS A 533 10.89 -11.39 13.36
C HIS A 533 12.26 -10.77 13.53
N GLY A 534 13.30 -11.58 13.51
CA GLY A 534 14.66 -11.13 13.29
C GLY A 534 15.08 -11.41 11.85
N ALA A 535 16.12 -10.73 11.39
CA ALA A 535 16.69 -10.91 10.06
C ALA A 535 15.67 -10.70 8.92
N GLU A 536 14.95 -9.59 8.97
CA GLU A 536 14.18 -9.10 7.83
C GLU A 536 15.11 -8.39 6.86
N GLU A 537 15.86 -7.42 7.34
CA GLU A 537 16.75 -6.53 6.61
C GLU A 537 17.95 -7.23 5.95
N TRP A 538 18.21 -8.46 6.34
CA TRP A 538 19.35 -9.24 5.90
C TRP A 538 19.05 -10.73 5.90
N GLY A 539 19.40 -11.41 4.81
CA GLY A 539 19.08 -12.81 4.62
C GLY A 539 20.26 -13.77 4.60
N ARG A 540 20.22 -14.75 3.70
CA ARG A 540 21.26 -15.74 3.52
C ARG A 540 21.66 -15.86 2.07
N GLN A 541 22.84 -15.35 1.74
CA GLN A 541 23.34 -15.38 0.39
C GLN A 541 23.45 -16.82 -0.18
N GLY A 542 22.95 -16.99 -1.39
CA GLY A 542 22.96 -18.27 -2.09
C GLY A 542 21.89 -19.26 -1.67
N THR A 543 20.84 -18.79 -0.98
CA THR A 543 19.64 -19.58 -0.63
C THR A 543 18.39 -19.06 -1.36
N GLU A 544 17.19 -19.43 -0.89
CA GLU A 544 15.92 -18.99 -1.50
C GLU A 544 15.59 -17.53 -1.19
N THR A 545 16.25 -16.95 -0.19
CA THR A 545 15.97 -15.59 0.30
C THR A 545 17.27 -14.85 0.62
N ASP A 546 17.35 -13.59 0.27
CA ASP A 546 18.44 -12.67 0.61
C ASP A 546 18.02 -11.63 1.65
N TRP A 547 16.72 -11.47 1.91
CA TRP A 547 16.16 -10.80 3.08
C TRP A 547 14.90 -11.54 3.57
N ALA A 548 14.21 -11.04 4.61
CA ALA A 548 13.05 -11.68 5.26
C ALA A 548 13.32 -13.13 5.69
N GLU A 549 14.55 -13.42 6.11
CA GLU A 549 14.99 -14.77 6.42
C GLU A 549 14.31 -15.33 7.66
N GLY A 550 14.00 -14.46 8.64
CA GLY A 550 13.27 -14.84 9.84
C GLY A 550 11.91 -15.42 9.53
N SER A 551 11.11 -14.69 8.77
CA SER A 551 9.77 -15.10 8.36
C SER A 551 9.79 -16.29 7.40
N TRP A 552 10.76 -16.33 6.46
CA TRP A 552 10.91 -17.48 5.56
C TRP A 552 11.19 -18.79 6.30
N GLN A 553 12.17 -18.80 7.22
CA GLN A 553 12.46 -20.01 8.00
C GLN A 553 11.31 -20.33 8.96
N MET A 554 10.62 -19.34 9.51
CA MET A 554 9.46 -19.57 10.37
C MET A 554 8.43 -20.45 9.67
N ILE A 555 8.01 -20.05 8.47
CA ILE A 555 6.92 -20.75 7.76
C ILE A 555 7.41 -22.01 7.01
N THR A 556 8.70 -22.11 6.69
CA THR A 556 9.20 -23.25 5.89
C THR A 556 9.89 -24.33 6.71
N LYS A 557 10.50 -23.98 7.85
CA LYS A 557 11.35 -24.89 8.64
C LYS A 557 10.91 -25.02 10.09
N VAL A 558 10.58 -23.92 10.76
CA VAL A 558 10.23 -23.92 12.19
C VAL A 558 8.79 -24.39 12.37
N HIS A 559 7.86 -23.80 11.62
CA HIS A 559 6.43 -24.10 11.68
C HIS A 559 5.82 -24.40 10.30
N PRO A 560 6.29 -25.41 9.58
CA PRO A 560 5.73 -25.77 8.27
C PRO A 560 4.25 -26.19 8.35
N GLU A 561 3.77 -26.62 9.52
CA GLU A 561 2.35 -26.94 9.76
C GLU A 561 1.43 -25.71 9.71
N TRP A 562 1.96 -24.51 9.91
CA TRP A 562 1.17 -23.27 9.81
C TRP A 562 0.65 -23.00 8.40
N GLN A 563 1.28 -23.54 7.37
CA GLN A 563 0.87 -23.38 5.97
C GLN A 563 -0.55 -23.86 5.66
N GLY A 564 -1.16 -24.68 6.49
CA GLY A 564 -2.52 -25.20 6.30
C GLY A 564 -3.47 -24.88 7.45
N THR A 565 -3.03 -24.14 8.45
CA THR A 565 -3.78 -23.86 9.69
C THR A 565 -3.87 -22.38 10.02
N THR A 566 -3.08 -21.51 9.37
CA THR A 566 -3.12 -20.06 9.59
C THR A 566 -4.22 -19.42 8.76
N LEU A 567 -5.15 -18.74 9.45
CA LEU A 567 -6.29 -18.04 8.82
C LEU A 567 -5.89 -16.69 8.24
N GLY A 568 -4.79 -16.13 8.73
CA GLY A 568 -4.21 -14.89 8.23
C GLY A 568 -3.03 -14.42 9.06
N ILE A 569 -2.16 -13.64 8.42
CA ILE A 569 -1.11 -12.87 9.09
C ILE A 569 -1.39 -11.38 8.92
N LEU A 570 -1.36 -10.63 10.02
CA LEU A 570 -1.31 -9.19 10.02
C LEU A 570 0.16 -8.80 10.17
N ASN A 571 0.75 -8.32 9.08
CA ASN A 571 2.14 -7.86 9.06
C ASN A 571 2.20 -6.33 9.03
N TYR A 572 3.14 -5.78 9.73
CA TYR A 572 3.31 -4.33 9.88
C TYR A 572 4.68 -3.92 9.39
N GLU A 573 4.68 -2.87 8.58
CA GLU A 573 5.84 -2.14 8.11
C GLU A 573 5.54 -0.66 8.22
N LEU A 574 6.41 0.11 8.87
CA LEU A 574 6.28 1.57 8.96
C LEU A 574 4.89 2.06 9.46
N PRO A 575 4.32 1.50 10.55
CA PRO A 575 2.89 1.68 10.87
C PRO A 575 2.53 3.06 11.45
N ALA A 576 3.51 3.89 11.80
CA ALA A 576 3.31 5.15 12.55
C ALA A 576 4.02 6.34 11.95
N LYS A 577 4.12 6.41 10.63
CA LYS A 577 4.91 7.43 9.92
C LYS A 577 4.28 8.82 10.02
N LYS A 578 5.12 9.83 10.21
CA LYS A 578 4.73 11.24 10.23
C LYS A 578 4.87 11.84 8.85
N GLY A 579 3.76 12.22 8.23
CA GLY A 579 3.75 12.96 6.97
C GLY A 579 3.73 14.47 7.16
N THR A 580 3.78 15.21 6.06
CA THR A 580 4.02 16.65 6.06
C THR A 580 2.76 17.52 6.20
N GLN A 581 1.61 17.10 5.67
CA GLN A 581 0.35 17.87 5.74
C GLN A 581 -0.88 16.97 5.57
N GLY A 582 -1.94 17.25 6.32
CA GLY A 582 -3.23 16.55 6.19
C GLY A 582 -3.66 15.83 7.46
N GLY A 583 -4.73 15.04 7.38
CA GLY A 583 -5.22 14.18 8.46
C GLY A 583 -4.63 12.77 8.37
N LEU A 584 -5.07 11.90 9.25
CA LEU A 584 -4.74 10.48 9.23
C LEU A 584 -5.10 9.85 7.89
N LYS A 585 -4.15 9.11 7.35
CA LYS A 585 -4.29 8.27 6.16
C LYS A 585 -3.79 6.88 6.50
N GLY A 586 -4.24 5.91 5.74
CA GLY A 586 -3.74 4.57 5.90
C GLY A 586 -3.92 3.74 4.63
N THR A 587 -3.26 2.62 4.60
CA THR A 587 -3.50 1.58 3.60
C THR A 587 -3.88 0.30 4.31
N PHE A 588 -4.83 -0.41 3.73
CA PHE A 588 -5.15 -1.77 4.08
C PHE A 588 -4.95 -2.59 2.81
N ARG A 589 -3.91 -3.40 2.79
CA ARG A 589 -3.51 -4.23 1.65
C ARG A 589 -3.82 -5.69 1.93
N THR A 590 -4.24 -6.42 0.90
CA THR A 590 -4.39 -7.87 0.90
C THR A 590 -4.26 -8.40 -0.52
N THR A 591 -4.20 -9.72 -0.70
CA THR A 591 -4.16 -10.31 -2.03
C THR A 591 -5.52 -10.27 -2.72
N GLU A 592 -5.52 -10.54 -4.03
CA GLU A 592 -6.71 -10.56 -4.87
C GLU A 592 -7.78 -11.54 -4.36
N GLU A 593 -7.37 -12.65 -3.77
CA GLU A 593 -8.27 -13.68 -3.26
C GLU A 593 -8.88 -13.32 -1.90
N ASN A 594 -8.26 -12.42 -1.13
CA ASN A 594 -8.68 -12.08 0.23
C ASN A 594 -9.35 -10.69 0.33
N TYR A 595 -9.49 -9.96 -0.78
CA TYR A 595 -9.98 -8.59 -0.78
C TYR A 595 -11.40 -8.43 -0.21
N GLU A 596 -12.18 -9.51 -0.20
CA GLU A 596 -13.56 -9.44 0.27
C GLU A 596 -13.65 -9.24 1.79
N ILE A 597 -12.72 -9.79 2.58
CA ILE A 597 -12.62 -9.49 4.02
C ILE A 597 -12.38 -8.00 4.24
N GLN A 598 -11.45 -7.41 3.48
CA GLN A 598 -11.17 -5.97 3.52
C GLN A 598 -12.43 -5.15 3.20
N ASN A 599 -13.16 -5.52 2.15
CA ASN A 599 -14.41 -4.86 1.75
C ASN A 599 -15.51 -4.98 2.81
N GLU A 600 -15.66 -6.15 3.42
CA GLU A 600 -16.69 -6.40 4.43
C GLU A 600 -16.35 -5.65 5.72
N PHE A 601 -15.12 -5.75 6.22
CA PHE A 601 -14.67 -5.02 7.41
C PHE A 601 -14.90 -3.50 7.28
N LEU A 602 -14.49 -2.90 6.15
CA LEU A 602 -14.65 -1.45 5.95
C LEU A 602 -16.12 -1.01 5.78
N LYS A 603 -17.03 -1.92 5.49
CA LYS A 603 -18.48 -1.66 5.45
C LYS A 603 -19.14 -1.80 6.83
N GLU A 604 -18.50 -2.49 7.77
CA GLU A 604 -18.99 -2.66 9.13
C GLU A 604 -18.86 -1.36 9.94
N SER A 605 -19.86 -0.55 9.78
CA SER A 605 -19.92 0.81 10.31
C SER A 605 -19.95 0.88 11.84
N GLY A 606 -20.47 -0.16 12.53
CA GLY A 606 -20.37 -0.26 13.98
C GLY A 606 -18.93 -0.30 14.46
N LEU A 607 -18.05 -1.01 13.74
CA LEU A 607 -16.62 -1.08 14.04
C LEU A 607 -15.90 0.23 13.71
N THR A 608 -16.14 0.81 12.55
CA THR A 608 -15.47 2.05 12.13
C THR A 608 -15.83 3.26 12.98
N GLU A 609 -17.03 3.33 13.59
CA GLU A 609 -17.38 4.38 14.55
C GLU A 609 -16.60 4.26 15.87
N ILE A 610 -16.38 3.04 16.37
CA ILE A 610 -15.62 2.78 17.61
C ILE A 610 -14.17 3.23 17.45
N LEU A 611 -13.60 3.10 16.26
CA LEU A 611 -12.21 3.48 15.98
C LEU A 611 -11.96 5.01 16.07
N GLY A 612 -12.98 5.84 16.13
CA GLY A 612 -12.93 7.25 16.54
C GLY A 612 -12.25 8.21 15.57
N ALA A 613 -11.60 7.71 14.53
CA ALA A 613 -10.92 8.53 13.53
C ALA A 613 -11.40 8.15 12.12
N THR A 614 -11.68 9.16 11.32
CA THR A 614 -11.88 8.97 9.88
C THR A 614 -10.53 9.03 9.19
N ALA A 615 -9.72 7.98 9.30
CA ALA A 615 -8.60 7.84 8.39
C ALA A 615 -9.15 7.54 6.99
N ASP A 616 -8.56 8.19 6.00
CA ASP A 616 -8.81 7.85 4.60
C ASP A 616 -8.01 6.55 4.30
N MET A 617 -8.65 5.41 4.58
CA MET A 617 -8.04 4.09 4.37
C MET A 617 -8.13 3.71 2.90
N ALA A 618 -7.00 3.71 2.22
CA ALA A 618 -6.90 3.23 0.86
C ALA A 618 -6.85 1.70 0.82
N GLN A 619 -7.81 1.09 0.12
CA GLN A 619 -7.75 -0.34 -0.20
C GLN A 619 -6.69 -0.57 -1.28
N LYS A 620 -5.80 -1.54 -1.06
CA LYS A 620 -4.82 -2.00 -2.05
C LYS A 620 -4.94 -3.51 -2.20
N ASN A 621 -4.87 -3.99 -3.43
CA ASN A 621 -4.83 -5.42 -3.75
C ASN A 621 -3.45 -5.76 -4.35
N GLY A 622 -3.04 -6.99 -4.16
CA GLY A 622 -1.78 -7.51 -4.63
C GLY A 622 -0.73 -7.67 -3.52
N SER A 623 0.26 -8.48 -3.82
CA SER A 623 1.36 -8.79 -2.91
C SER A 623 2.21 -7.55 -2.61
N GLN A 624 2.80 -7.53 -1.43
CA GLN A 624 3.89 -6.62 -1.08
C GLN A 624 5.18 -7.44 -1.03
N PRO A 625 5.99 -7.42 -2.09
CA PRO A 625 7.18 -8.28 -2.15
C PRO A 625 8.32 -7.83 -1.22
N MET A 626 8.23 -6.62 -0.66
CA MET A 626 9.24 -6.01 0.19
C MET A 626 8.78 -5.99 1.66
N SER A 627 8.35 -7.13 2.20
CA SER A 627 8.00 -7.30 3.61
C SER A 627 7.95 -8.77 4.01
N ASP A 628 8.01 -9.07 5.30
CA ASP A 628 7.88 -10.41 5.87
C ASP A 628 6.61 -11.16 5.42
N ALA A 629 5.53 -10.44 5.10
CA ALA A 629 4.27 -11.02 4.66
C ALA A 629 4.40 -11.89 3.41
N ILE A 630 5.32 -11.56 2.49
CA ILE A 630 5.48 -12.30 1.23
C ILE A 630 5.86 -13.76 1.45
N CYS A 631 6.69 -14.03 2.48
CA CYS A 631 7.12 -15.38 2.85
C CYS A 631 5.93 -16.29 3.22
N TYR A 632 5.02 -15.73 4.00
CA TYR A 632 3.78 -16.40 4.41
C TYR A 632 2.82 -16.57 3.25
N GLN A 633 2.61 -15.50 2.47
CA GLN A 633 1.72 -15.52 1.31
C GLN A 633 2.11 -16.62 0.33
N TYR A 634 3.41 -16.74 -0.02
CA TYR A 634 3.90 -17.74 -0.97
C TYR A 634 3.76 -19.16 -0.46
N LYS A 635 3.57 -19.34 0.84
CA LYS A 635 3.29 -20.64 1.48
C LYS A 635 1.80 -20.86 1.76
N GLY A 636 0.94 -20.01 1.19
CA GLY A 636 -0.51 -20.18 1.20
C GLY A 636 -1.19 -19.65 2.44
N VAL A 637 -0.58 -18.68 3.15
CA VAL A 637 -1.19 -17.96 4.27
C VAL A 637 -1.81 -16.65 3.75
N PRO A 638 -3.07 -16.35 4.04
CA PRO A 638 -3.66 -15.05 3.75
C PRO A 638 -2.92 -13.92 4.45
N CYS A 639 -2.62 -12.81 3.75
CA CYS A 639 -1.86 -11.70 4.31
C CYS A 639 -2.68 -10.42 4.35
N TYR A 640 -2.56 -9.68 5.45
CA TYR A 640 -3.16 -8.39 5.71
C TYR A 640 -2.08 -7.42 6.17
N GLU A 641 -1.83 -6.37 5.40
CA GLU A 641 -0.86 -5.32 5.73
C GLU A 641 -1.60 -4.01 5.98
N ILE A 642 -1.34 -3.41 7.12
CA ILE A 642 -2.02 -2.22 7.58
C ILE A 642 -0.98 -1.19 7.97
N ASN A 643 -0.98 -0.04 7.27
CA ASN A 643 -0.12 1.09 7.57
C ASN A 643 -0.98 2.29 7.90
N ALA A 644 -0.54 3.09 8.85
CA ALA A 644 -1.13 4.39 9.15
C ALA A 644 -0.05 5.47 9.12
N GLN A 645 -0.41 6.65 8.63
CA GLN A 645 0.46 7.80 8.64
C GLN A 645 -0.34 9.08 8.89
N TYR A 646 0.28 10.08 9.46
CA TYR A 646 -0.32 11.39 9.63
C TYR A 646 0.18 12.34 8.54
N GLY A 647 -0.70 12.69 7.60
CA GLY A 647 -0.40 13.61 6.51
C GLY A 647 -0.15 12.94 5.16
N THR A 648 0.17 13.74 4.15
CA THR A 648 0.61 13.25 2.85
C THR A 648 2.06 12.79 2.94
N GLU A 649 2.42 11.81 2.13
CA GLU A 649 3.78 11.32 1.98
C GLU A 649 4.77 12.49 1.95
N GLY A 650 5.54 12.66 3.01
CA GLY A 650 6.81 13.35 2.96
C GLY A 650 7.76 12.39 2.24
N ASN A 651 8.82 12.89 1.67
CA ASN A 651 9.80 12.11 0.93
C ASN A 651 10.17 10.81 1.67
N GLU A 652 9.49 9.70 1.38
CA GLU A 652 9.75 8.40 2.01
C GLU A 652 11.22 8.00 1.89
N LEU A 653 11.81 8.20 0.72
CA LEU A 653 13.19 7.89 0.46
C LEU A 653 14.20 8.76 1.23
N SER A 654 13.77 9.87 1.85
CA SER A 654 14.71 10.79 2.51
C SER A 654 15.20 10.33 3.88
N THR A 655 14.46 9.47 4.56
CA THR A 655 14.81 9.00 5.91
C THR A 655 15.08 7.50 5.97
N TYR A 656 14.54 6.74 5.01
CA TYR A 656 14.65 5.29 4.92
C TYR A 656 16.12 4.84 4.92
N HIS A 657 16.44 3.89 5.78
CA HIS A 657 17.79 3.34 6.00
C HIS A 657 18.86 4.41 6.26
N THR A 658 18.48 5.49 6.97
CA THR A 658 19.38 6.53 7.41
C THR A 658 19.22 6.82 8.91
N LYS A 659 20.19 7.54 9.50
CA LYS A 659 20.06 8.03 10.88
C LYS A 659 18.88 8.99 11.12
N TYR A 660 18.17 9.39 10.08
CA TYR A 660 17.01 10.27 10.11
C TYR A 660 15.67 9.52 10.11
N ASP A 661 15.72 8.18 10.08
CA ASP A 661 14.58 7.38 10.56
C ASP A 661 14.59 7.40 12.09
N ASP A 662 14.21 8.54 12.63
CA ASP A 662 14.25 8.85 14.03
C ASP A 662 12.86 9.30 14.57
N LYS A 663 12.81 9.67 15.86
CA LYS A 663 11.58 10.09 16.52
C LYS A 663 10.86 11.30 15.88
N GLU A 664 11.54 12.08 15.04
CA GLU A 664 10.92 13.21 14.32
C GLU A 664 9.98 12.71 13.21
N GLU A 665 10.20 11.50 12.71
CA GLU A 665 9.38 10.83 11.70
C GLU A 665 8.25 9.98 12.30
N TYR A 666 8.19 9.83 13.66
CA TYR A 666 7.14 9.08 14.34
C TYR A 666 5.91 9.93 14.65
N SER A 667 4.72 9.33 14.47
CA SER A 667 3.42 9.92 14.81
C SER A 667 2.66 9.07 15.81
N ALA A 668 2.55 9.56 17.05
CA ALA A 668 1.75 8.91 18.09
C ALA A 668 0.25 8.84 17.74
N GLU A 669 -0.24 9.76 16.91
CA GLU A 669 -1.65 9.77 16.43
C GLU A 669 -1.89 8.68 15.39
N ALA A 670 -0.93 8.47 14.49
CA ALA A 670 -0.97 7.37 13.53
C ALA A 670 -0.86 6.02 14.24
N MET A 671 0.01 5.90 15.25
CA MET A 671 0.15 4.70 16.08
C MET A 671 -1.14 4.36 16.83
N ASP A 672 -1.78 5.34 17.47
CA ASP A 672 -3.05 5.13 18.16
C ASP A 672 -4.12 4.58 17.21
N TYR A 673 -4.21 5.15 16.02
CA TYR A 673 -5.14 4.68 15.01
C TYR A 673 -4.78 3.29 14.48
N ALA A 674 -3.49 3.05 14.17
CA ALA A 674 -3.02 1.75 13.70
C ALA A 674 -3.32 0.64 14.71
N LEU A 675 -3.08 0.86 16.00
CA LEU A 675 -3.39 -0.07 17.08
C LEU A 675 -4.87 -0.43 17.12
N LYS A 676 -5.75 0.58 17.11
CA LYS A 676 -7.21 0.38 17.16
C LYS A 676 -7.72 -0.36 15.94
N PHE A 677 -7.28 0.09 14.77
CA PHE A 677 -7.71 -0.51 13.50
C PHE A 677 -7.22 -1.96 13.37
N SER A 678 -5.95 -2.20 13.65
CA SER A 678 -5.34 -3.53 13.53
C SER A 678 -5.95 -4.55 14.48
N GLY A 679 -6.19 -4.16 15.74
CA GLY A 679 -6.86 -5.04 16.69
C GLY A 679 -8.29 -5.38 16.26
N ALA A 680 -9.03 -4.40 15.77
CA ALA A 680 -10.37 -4.64 15.24
C ALA A 680 -10.36 -5.57 14.02
N VAL A 681 -9.38 -5.45 13.11
CA VAL A 681 -9.20 -6.38 11.98
C VAL A 681 -8.87 -7.79 12.46
N ALA A 682 -7.95 -7.94 13.42
CA ALA A 682 -7.59 -9.26 13.96
C ALA A 682 -8.81 -9.93 14.62
N MET A 683 -9.59 -9.18 15.41
CA MET A 683 -10.82 -9.69 16.01
C MET A 683 -11.88 -10.03 14.97
N TYR A 684 -11.98 -9.25 13.89
CA TYR A 684 -12.91 -9.54 12.79
C TYR A 684 -12.55 -10.84 12.06
N VAL A 685 -11.26 -11.04 11.78
CA VAL A 685 -10.75 -12.30 11.18
C VAL A 685 -11.02 -13.47 12.14
N ASP A 686 -10.77 -13.31 13.44
CA ASP A 686 -11.02 -14.35 14.43
C ASP A 686 -12.51 -14.71 14.57
N ASN A 687 -13.40 -13.73 14.54
CA ASN A 687 -14.85 -13.95 14.60
C ASN A 687 -15.50 -14.31 13.26
N SER A 688 -14.70 -14.46 12.21
CA SER A 688 -15.11 -14.98 10.91
C SER A 688 -14.55 -16.40 10.73
N PRO A 689 -15.16 -17.45 11.32
CA PRO A 689 -14.56 -18.78 11.44
C PRO A 689 -14.22 -19.43 10.09
N ALA A 690 -14.91 -19.06 8.99
CA ALA A 690 -14.58 -19.50 7.64
C ALA A 690 -13.87 -18.38 6.87
N VAL A 691 -12.65 -18.67 6.35
CA VAL A 691 -11.90 -17.74 5.51
C VAL A 691 -12.66 -17.54 4.19
N VAL A 692 -12.91 -16.28 3.85
CA VAL A 692 -13.61 -15.91 2.62
C VAL A 692 -12.60 -15.67 1.52
N PHE A 693 -12.36 -16.69 0.69
CA PHE A 693 -11.62 -16.52 -0.55
C PHE A 693 -12.57 -16.16 -1.69
N ASP A 694 -12.28 -15.07 -2.42
CA ASP A 694 -13.01 -14.65 -3.61
C ASP A 694 -12.05 -14.53 -4.81
N TYR A 695 -12.22 -15.38 -5.78
CA TYR A 695 -11.37 -15.45 -6.98
C TYR A 695 -11.80 -14.49 -8.10
N THR A 696 -12.72 -13.55 -7.85
CA THR A 696 -13.24 -12.66 -8.90
C THR A 696 -12.15 -11.78 -9.48
N LEU A 697 -11.35 -11.11 -8.64
CA LEU A 697 -10.26 -10.23 -9.10
C LEU A 697 -9.17 -11.03 -9.82
N ARG A 698 -8.79 -12.20 -9.30
CA ARG A 698 -7.83 -13.09 -9.97
C ARG A 698 -8.34 -13.55 -11.32
N CYS A 699 -9.60 -13.92 -11.44
CA CYS A 699 -10.20 -14.29 -12.74
C CYS A 699 -10.23 -13.09 -13.72
N GLU A 700 -10.44 -11.87 -13.24
CA GLU A 700 -10.35 -10.65 -14.06
C GLU A 700 -8.92 -10.39 -14.54
N GLU A 701 -7.92 -10.61 -13.68
CA GLU A 701 -6.52 -10.55 -14.06
C GLU A 701 -6.15 -11.58 -15.12
N LEU A 702 -6.55 -12.84 -14.94
CA LEU A 702 -6.33 -13.92 -15.90
C LEU A 702 -6.98 -13.61 -17.27
N GLU A 703 -8.22 -13.09 -17.29
CA GLU A 703 -8.88 -12.66 -18.51
C GLU A 703 -8.13 -11.53 -19.21
N LYS A 704 -7.71 -10.52 -18.43
CA LYS A 704 -6.97 -9.36 -18.93
C LYS A 704 -5.58 -9.73 -19.44
N ALA A 705 -4.91 -10.68 -18.80
CA ALA A 705 -3.56 -11.10 -19.18
C ALA A 705 -3.48 -11.66 -20.61
N ILE A 706 -4.56 -12.25 -21.13
CA ILE A 706 -4.58 -12.83 -22.48
C ILE A 706 -5.12 -11.89 -23.55
N GLU A 707 -5.64 -10.70 -23.20
CA GLU A 707 -6.21 -9.77 -24.19
C GLU A 707 -5.15 -9.24 -25.17
N GLY A 708 -5.50 -9.19 -26.46
CA GLY A 708 -4.67 -8.60 -27.50
C GLY A 708 -3.50 -9.49 -27.97
N ASN A 709 -3.39 -10.74 -27.49
CA ASN A 709 -2.29 -11.66 -27.82
C ASN A 709 -2.69 -12.84 -28.72
N GLU A 710 -3.84 -12.76 -29.39
CA GLU A 710 -4.39 -13.85 -30.20
C GLU A 710 -3.42 -14.31 -31.30
N SER A 711 -2.68 -13.40 -31.89
CA SER A 711 -1.70 -13.69 -32.94
C SER A 711 -0.52 -14.50 -32.40
N LEU A 712 -0.01 -14.14 -31.23
CA LEU A 712 1.07 -14.84 -30.53
C LEU A 712 0.63 -16.25 -30.12
N TYR A 713 -0.58 -16.40 -29.60
CA TYR A 713 -1.11 -17.70 -29.20
C TYR A 713 -1.30 -18.64 -30.39
N LYS A 714 -1.76 -18.11 -31.51
CA LYS A 714 -1.85 -18.87 -32.75
C LYS A 714 -0.48 -19.33 -33.26
N GLU A 715 0.53 -18.46 -33.21
CA GLU A 715 1.91 -18.78 -33.55
C GLU A 715 2.45 -19.90 -32.64
N ALA A 716 2.25 -19.78 -31.32
CA ALA A 716 2.70 -20.74 -30.33
C ALA A 716 1.85 -22.04 -30.30
N GLY A 717 0.74 -22.10 -31.02
CA GLY A 717 -0.19 -23.23 -30.98
C GLY A 717 -0.82 -23.43 -29.59
N ILE A 718 -1.26 -22.32 -28.98
CA ILE A 718 -1.93 -22.26 -27.65
C ILE A 718 -3.45 -22.22 -27.87
N ASP A 719 -4.21 -22.99 -27.10
CA ASP A 719 -5.67 -22.99 -27.10
C ASP A 719 -6.21 -21.90 -26.14
N ALA A 720 -6.36 -20.68 -26.64
CA ALA A 720 -6.89 -19.55 -25.87
C ALA A 720 -8.35 -19.75 -25.42
N GLU A 721 -9.15 -20.54 -26.13
CA GLU A 721 -10.54 -20.84 -25.75
C GLU A 721 -10.58 -21.84 -24.59
N ALA A 722 -9.67 -22.81 -24.55
CA ALA A 722 -9.50 -23.68 -23.38
C ALA A 722 -9.10 -22.87 -22.14
N TYR A 723 -8.22 -21.86 -22.30
CA TYR A 723 -7.82 -20.95 -21.22
C TYR A 723 -9.04 -20.17 -20.66
N LYS A 724 -9.81 -19.50 -21.54
CA LYS A 724 -11.02 -18.78 -21.13
C LYS A 724 -12.05 -19.69 -20.46
N SER A 725 -12.18 -20.91 -20.94
CA SER A 725 -13.08 -21.92 -20.33
C SER A 725 -12.62 -22.33 -18.94
N GLY A 726 -11.30 -22.43 -18.73
CA GLY A 726 -10.69 -22.66 -17.41
C GLY A 726 -10.98 -21.53 -16.43
N VAL A 727 -10.78 -20.27 -16.84
CA VAL A 727 -11.09 -19.09 -16.02
C VAL A 727 -12.56 -19.06 -15.62
N LYS A 728 -13.46 -19.38 -16.57
CA LYS A 728 -14.89 -19.44 -16.27
C LYS A 728 -15.21 -20.51 -15.23
N ALA A 729 -14.64 -21.70 -15.35
CA ALA A 729 -14.85 -22.79 -14.38
C ALA A 729 -14.31 -22.42 -12.98
N LEU A 730 -13.12 -21.81 -12.92
CA LEU A 730 -12.55 -21.31 -11.66
C LEU A 730 -13.45 -20.25 -11.03
N ARG A 731 -13.95 -19.29 -11.81
CA ARG A 731 -14.87 -18.24 -11.34
C ARG A 731 -16.15 -18.80 -10.74
N GLU A 732 -16.76 -19.81 -11.36
CA GLU A 732 -17.98 -20.44 -10.84
C GLU A 732 -17.71 -21.23 -9.53
N ALA A 733 -16.62 -21.98 -9.48
CA ALA A 733 -16.23 -22.71 -8.27
C ALA A 733 -15.86 -21.75 -7.13
N GLY A 734 -15.10 -20.70 -7.41
CA GLY A 734 -14.75 -19.64 -6.43
C GLY A 734 -15.98 -18.98 -5.84
N LYS A 735 -16.97 -18.60 -6.67
CA LYS A 735 -18.24 -18.02 -6.18
C LYS A 735 -19.02 -18.97 -5.26
N ALA A 736 -19.03 -20.27 -5.57
CA ALA A 736 -19.70 -21.24 -4.71
C ALA A 736 -19.00 -21.37 -3.36
N TYR A 737 -17.65 -21.40 -3.35
CA TYR A 737 -16.85 -21.40 -2.13
C TYR A 737 -17.11 -20.13 -1.30
N THR A 738 -17.00 -18.94 -1.90
CA THR A 738 -17.26 -17.65 -1.25
C THR A 738 -18.65 -17.62 -0.61
N ALA A 739 -19.69 -18.07 -1.34
CA ALA A 739 -21.06 -18.10 -0.82
C ALA A 739 -21.19 -19.03 0.39
N LYS A 740 -20.50 -20.18 0.36
CA LYS A 740 -20.52 -21.15 1.46
C LYS A 740 -19.79 -20.59 2.71
N ALA A 741 -18.62 -19.97 2.53
CA ALA A 741 -17.88 -19.34 3.62
C ALA A 741 -18.71 -18.23 4.29
N LYS A 742 -19.32 -17.34 3.50
CA LYS A 742 -20.21 -16.29 3.99
C LYS A 742 -21.44 -16.84 4.72
N GLN A 743 -22.01 -17.94 4.24
CA GLN A 743 -23.12 -18.60 4.90
C GLN A 743 -22.72 -19.13 6.28
N ILE A 744 -21.54 -19.77 6.38
CA ILE A 744 -21.02 -20.28 7.65
C ILE A 744 -20.78 -19.13 8.64
N ASN A 745 -20.14 -18.05 8.20
CA ASN A 745 -19.87 -16.88 9.05
C ASN A 745 -21.19 -16.22 9.53
N ALA A 746 -22.19 -16.08 8.66
CA ALA A 746 -23.49 -15.56 9.04
C ALA A 746 -24.19 -16.47 10.06
N SER A 747 -24.15 -17.80 9.86
CA SER A 747 -24.73 -18.75 10.82
C SER A 747 -24.01 -18.74 12.16
N TYR A 748 -22.69 -18.54 12.17
CA TYR A 748 -21.91 -18.38 13.38
C TYR A 748 -22.33 -17.12 14.16
N GLU A 749 -22.39 -15.98 13.47
CA GLU A 749 -22.83 -14.70 14.06
C GLU A 749 -24.25 -14.79 14.65
N GLU A 750 -25.20 -15.40 13.92
CA GLU A 750 -26.56 -15.62 14.40
C GLU A 750 -26.58 -16.50 15.66
N ALA A 751 -25.80 -17.59 15.68
CA ALA A 751 -25.73 -18.49 16.82
C ALA A 751 -25.09 -17.82 18.05
N VAL A 752 -24.00 -17.08 17.88
CA VAL A 752 -23.34 -16.29 18.94
C VAL A 752 -24.33 -15.27 19.53
N ALA A 753 -24.99 -14.49 18.68
CA ALA A 753 -25.96 -13.49 19.10
C ALA A 753 -27.16 -14.10 19.85
N ALA A 754 -27.55 -15.33 19.48
CA ALA A 754 -28.61 -16.08 20.16
C ALA A 754 -28.14 -16.81 21.43
N GLY A 755 -26.85 -16.89 21.70
CA GLY A 755 -26.25 -17.68 22.77
C GLY A 755 -26.38 -19.20 22.56
N GLU A 756 -26.41 -19.63 21.29
CA GLU A 756 -26.51 -21.04 20.89
C GLU A 756 -25.14 -21.72 20.79
N ASP A 757 -25.11 -23.06 20.76
CA ASP A 757 -23.90 -23.83 20.61
C ASP A 757 -23.35 -23.70 19.18
N THR A 758 -22.10 -23.20 19.04
CA THR A 758 -21.42 -22.95 17.77
C THR A 758 -20.49 -24.09 17.31
N ALA A 759 -20.32 -25.15 18.12
CA ALA A 759 -19.32 -26.20 17.88
C ALA A 759 -19.47 -26.88 16.50
N ALA A 760 -20.69 -27.13 16.03
CA ALA A 760 -20.94 -27.75 14.73
C ALA A 760 -20.56 -26.81 13.58
N ILE A 761 -20.86 -25.51 13.72
CA ILE A 761 -20.55 -24.47 12.73
C ILE A 761 -19.02 -24.26 12.63
N ILE A 762 -18.35 -24.18 13.79
CA ILE A 762 -16.88 -24.07 13.86
C ILE A 762 -16.22 -25.27 13.16
N LYS A 763 -16.71 -26.48 13.42
CA LYS A 763 -16.19 -27.70 12.77
C LYS A 763 -16.34 -27.63 11.24
N GLU A 764 -17.49 -27.17 10.75
CA GLU A 764 -17.74 -26.99 9.32
C GLU A 764 -16.80 -25.93 8.72
N ALA A 765 -16.58 -24.81 9.42
CA ALA A 765 -15.64 -23.78 9.04
C ALA A 765 -14.20 -24.32 8.93
N VAL A 766 -13.73 -25.07 9.94
CA VAL A 766 -12.39 -25.68 9.94
C VAL A 766 -12.18 -26.60 8.74
N GLU A 767 -13.18 -27.41 8.37
CA GLU A 767 -13.07 -28.29 7.18
C GLU A 767 -13.07 -27.46 5.87
N LEU A 768 -13.88 -26.41 5.78
CA LEU A 768 -13.87 -25.52 4.62
C LEU A 768 -12.53 -24.75 4.52
N ASN A 769 -11.97 -24.30 5.65
CA ASN A 769 -10.68 -23.62 5.69
C ASN A 769 -9.53 -24.51 5.18
N LYS A 770 -9.48 -25.77 5.56
CA LYS A 770 -8.49 -26.73 5.03
C LYS A 770 -8.56 -26.78 3.50
N GLN A 771 -9.78 -26.82 2.95
CA GLN A 771 -9.99 -26.85 1.50
C GLN A 771 -9.54 -25.52 0.86
N GLY A 772 -9.96 -24.38 1.40
CA GLY A 772 -9.65 -23.05 0.89
C GLY A 772 -8.15 -22.73 0.96
N LEU A 773 -7.50 -22.96 2.10
CA LEU A 773 -6.07 -22.74 2.28
C LEU A 773 -5.22 -23.62 1.34
N ALA A 774 -5.63 -24.89 1.14
CA ALA A 774 -4.96 -25.76 0.18
C ALA A 774 -5.12 -25.27 -1.27
N ALA A 775 -6.30 -24.75 -1.63
CA ALA A 775 -6.56 -24.16 -2.94
C ALA A 775 -5.76 -22.87 -3.14
N TYR A 776 -5.73 -21.99 -2.12
CA TYR A 776 -4.96 -20.76 -2.15
C TYR A 776 -3.46 -21.04 -2.28
N ARG A 777 -2.92 -21.98 -1.51
CA ARG A 777 -1.53 -22.42 -1.66
C ARG A 777 -1.25 -22.98 -3.06
N TYR A 778 -2.15 -23.80 -3.60
CA TYR A 778 -1.99 -24.33 -4.96
C TYR A 778 -1.91 -23.22 -6.00
N LEU A 779 -2.71 -22.15 -5.84
CA LEU A 779 -2.64 -20.96 -6.69
C LEU A 779 -1.25 -20.30 -6.58
N GLN A 780 -0.77 -20.04 -5.36
CA GLN A 780 0.54 -19.42 -5.12
C GLN A 780 1.67 -20.23 -5.76
N ASP A 781 1.64 -21.54 -5.68
CA ASP A 781 2.69 -22.42 -6.17
C ASP A 781 2.67 -22.62 -7.70
N ASN A 782 1.50 -22.53 -8.34
CA ASN A 782 1.34 -22.99 -9.73
C ASN A 782 0.96 -21.90 -10.74
N PHE A 783 0.49 -20.72 -10.27
CA PHE A 783 0.02 -19.66 -11.16
C PHE A 783 0.87 -18.40 -11.11
N LEU A 784 1.51 -18.12 -9.96
CA LEU A 784 2.16 -16.85 -9.73
C LEU A 784 3.68 -16.98 -9.81
N GLY A 785 4.29 -16.09 -10.59
CA GLY A 785 5.73 -15.93 -10.70
C GLY A 785 6.15 -14.51 -10.38
N MET A 786 7.45 -14.27 -10.24
CA MET A 786 8.05 -12.95 -10.07
C MET A 786 8.69 -12.45 -11.36
N SER A 787 8.57 -11.17 -11.60
CA SER A 787 9.35 -10.45 -12.62
C SER A 787 10.60 -9.82 -11.98
N GLY A 788 11.53 -9.38 -12.81
CA GLY A 788 12.78 -8.78 -12.34
C GLY A 788 12.64 -7.47 -11.56
N ASP A 789 11.46 -6.85 -11.60
CA ASP A 789 11.09 -5.69 -10.77
C ASP A 789 10.46 -6.08 -9.41
N GLY A 790 10.54 -7.37 -9.04
CA GLY A 790 9.98 -7.89 -7.80
C GLY A 790 8.44 -8.04 -7.76
N ASN A 791 7.73 -7.64 -8.83
CA ASN A 791 6.28 -7.76 -8.87
C ASN A 791 5.82 -9.20 -9.17
N VAL A 792 4.70 -9.59 -8.57
CA VAL A 792 4.11 -10.91 -8.73
C VAL A 792 3.00 -10.87 -9.78
N TYR A 793 3.13 -11.71 -10.79
CA TYR A 793 2.19 -11.80 -11.90
C TYR A 793 1.80 -13.24 -12.20
N VAL A 794 0.71 -13.43 -12.92
CA VAL A 794 0.37 -14.71 -13.54
C VAL A 794 1.52 -15.12 -14.47
N PHE A 795 2.01 -16.35 -14.28
CA PHE A 795 3.33 -16.75 -14.77
C PHE A 795 3.51 -16.65 -16.28
N HIS A 796 2.49 -17.06 -17.09
CA HIS A 796 2.57 -16.92 -18.54
C HIS A 796 2.75 -15.46 -18.99
N LYS A 797 2.19 -14.50 -18.23
CA LYS A 797 2.25 -13.09 -18.59
C LYS A 797 3.69 -12.58 -18.65
N ILE A 798 4.58 -13.05 -17.77
CA ILE A 798 6.00 -12.64 -17.75
C ILE A 798 6.67 -13.03 -19.07
N ALA A 799 6.50 -14.28 -19.52
CA ALA A 799 7.04 -14.75 -20.78
C ALA A 799 6.42 -14.02 -21.99
N GLN A 800 5.11 -13.78 -21.95
CA GLN A 800 4.37 -13.07 -22.98
C GLN A 800 4.84 -11.61 -23.13
N ASP A 801 4.98 -10.89 -22.02
CA ASP A 801 5.42 -9.49 -22.02
C ASP A 801 6.86 -9.38 -22.52
N ASN A 802 7.75 -10.32 -22.17
CA ASN A 802 9.09 -10.41 -22.73
C ASN A 802 9.05 -10.59 -24.27
N ILE A 803 8.24 -11.49 -24.78
CA ILE A 803 8.09 -11.71 -26.23
C ILE A 803 7.60 -10.43 -26.93
N ASN A 804 6.55 -9.80 -26.42
CA ASN A 804 5.99 -8.58 -26.99
C ASN A 804 6.99 -7.41 -26.96
N THR A 805 7.77 -7.31 -25.89
CA THR A 805 8.82 -6.30 -25.75
C THR A 805 9.96 -6.55 -26.71
N ILE A 806 10.41 -7.79 -26.85
CA ILE A 806 11.41 -8.20 -27.83
C ILE A 806 10.94 -7.88 -29.27
N ASP A 807 9.70 -8.19 -29.62
CA ASP A 807 9.12 -7.86 -30.92
C ASP A 807 9.17 -6.34 -31.19
N THR A 808 8.89 -5.53 -30.17
CA THR A 808 8.99 -4.06 -30.24
C THR A 808 10.42 -3.61 -30.50
N VAL A 809 11.38 -4.18 -29.77
CA VAL A 809 12.82 -3.88 -29.91
C VAL A 809 13.33 -4.24 -31.32
N VAL A 810 13.04 -5.47 -31.75
CA VAL A 810 13.45 -5.97 -33.08
C VAL A 810 12.90 -5.11 -34.22
N ASN A 811 11.62 -4.72 -34.10
CA ASN A 811 10.99 -3.83 -35.11
C ASN A 811 11.65 -2.45 -35.13
N ALA A 812 12.00 -1.88 -33.98
CA ALA A 812 12.71 -0.60 -33.90
C ALA A 812 14.12 -0.70 -34.50
N LEU A 813 14.86 -1.78 -34.21
CA LEU A 813 16.21 -2.01 -34.78
C LEU A 813 16.15 -2.19 -36.30
N LYS A 814 15.20 -2.96 -36.82
CA LYS A 814 14.97 -3.12 -38.27
C LYS A 814 14.60 -1.79 -38.96
N ALA A 815 14.01 -0.85 -38.23
CA ALA A 815 13.72 0.50 -38.69
C ALA A 815 14.91 1.48 -38.52
N GLY A 816 16.03 1.05 -37.95
CA GLY A 816 17.19 1.87 -37.66
C GLY A 816 17.05 2.82 -36.47
N ASP A 817 16.06 2.59 -35.61
CA ASP A 817 15.75 3.42 -34.43
C ASP A 817 16.32 2.78 -33.14
N ALA A 818 17.64 2.93 -32.94
CA ALA A 818 18.34 2.41 -31.77
C ALA A 818 17.81 3.00 -30.44
N LYS A 819 17.39 4.28 -30.45
CA LYS A 819 16.89 4.94 -29.25
C LYS A 819 15.59 4.32 -28.77
N THR A 820 14.63 4.10 -29.67
CA THR A 820 13.37 3.41 -29.34
C THR A 820 13.62 1.95 -28.95
N ALA A 821 14.56 1.27 -29.63
CA ALA A 821 14.96 -0.08 -29.28
C ALA A 821 15.50 -0.15 -27.84
N PHE A 822 16.48 0.65 -27.48
CA PHE A 822 17.03 0.70 -26.12
C PHE A 822 15.95 1.09 -25.09
N GLY A 823 15.13 2.12 -25.38
CA GLY A 823 14.05 2.57 -24.50
C GLY A 823 12.97 1.50 -24.20
N ASN A 824 12.99 0.36 -24.91
CA ASN A 824 12.15 -0.80 -24.61
C ASN A 824 12.97 -2.00 -24.12
N ALA A 825 14.19 -2.18 -24.60
CA ALA A 825 15.03 -3.34 -24.30
C ALA A 825 15.28 -3.52 -22.79
N TRP A 826 15.51 -2.44 -22.06
CA TRP A 826 15.72 -2.49 -20.61
C TRP A 826 14.50 -2.96 -19.82
N LYS A 827 13.28 -2.96 -20.43
CA LYS A 827 12.04 -3.46 -19.81
C LYS A 827 11.86 -4.98 -19.90
N ILE A 828 12.72 -5.64 -20.66
CA ILE A 828 12.71 -7.11 -20.76
C ILE A 828 13.03 -7.66 -19.36
N ASN A 829 12.40 -8.77 -19.00
CA ASN A 829 12.44 -9.40 -17.68
C ASN A 829 11.79 -8.57 -16.54
N GLY A 830 10.88 -7.63 -16.87
CA GLY A 830 10.19 -6.80 -15.91
C GLY A 830 10.89 -5.49 -15.58
N GLY A 831 11.87 -5.11 -16.41
CA GLY A 831 12.62 -3.88 -16.18
C GLY A 831 13.70 -4.08 -15.14
N VAL A 832 14.69 -4.89 -15.47
CA VAL A 832 15.99 -4.88 -14.78
C VAL A 832 16.41 -3.41 -14.64
N GLU A 833 16.77 -2.99 -13.44
CA GLU A 833 17.13 -1.60 -13.18
C GLU A 833 18.01 -1.03 -14.29
N TYR A 834 17.63 0.13 -14.78
CA TYR A 834 18.32 0.77 -15.92
C TYR A 834 19.83 0.82 -15.72
N GLY A 835 20.28 1.05 -14.49
CA GLY A 835 21.67 1.08 -14.08
C GLY A 835 22.42 -0.23 -14.36
N ALA A 836 21.78 -1.40 -14.32
CA ALA A 836 22.45 -2.68 -14.51
C ALA A 836 23.19 -2.80 -15.86
N TYR A 837 22.67 -2.14 -16.90
CA TYR A 837 23.34 -2.12 -18.22
C TYR A 837 24.51 -1.15 -18.30
N SER A 838 24.77 -0.37 -17.25
CA SER A 838 25.90 0.58 -17.18
C SER A 838 27.19 -0.05 -16.66
N PHE A 839 27.14 -1.32 -16.26
CA PHE A 839 28.28 -2.06 -15.72
C PHE A 839 28.88 -3.04 -16.74
N SER A 840 30.09 -3.52 -16.47
CA SER A 840 30.77 -4.47 -17.33
C SER A 840 30.06 -5.82 -17.46
N ASN A 841 30.35 -6.57 -18.51
CA ASN A 841 29.80 -7.89 -18.73
C ASN A 841 30.03 -8.87 -17.55
N LYS A 842 31.17 -8.75 -16.85
CA LYS A 842 31.44 -9.56 -15.65
C LYS A 842 30.47 -9.24 -14.52
N VAL A 843 30.23 -7.96 -14.28
CA VAL A 843 29.25 -7.50 -13.26
C VAL A 843 27.87 -7.98 -13.62
N SER A 844 27.53 -7.91 -14.89
CA SER A 844 26.22 -8.35 -15.36
C SER A 844 26.01 -9.83 -15.26
N GLU A 845 27.05 -10.65 -15.53
CA GLU A 845 26.98 -12.07 -15.26
C GLU A 845 26.82 -12.37 -13.77
N GLU A 846 27.51 -11.64 -12.89
CA GLU A 846 27.39 -11.81 -11.44
C GLU A 846 26.14 -11.12 -10.87
N ALA A 847 25.81 -9.90 -11.25
CA ALA A 847 24.58 -9.26 -10.84
C ALA A 847 23.34 -9.99 -11.36
N LEU A 848 23.40 -10.51 -12.58
CA LEU A 848 22.38 -11.41 -13.09
C LEU A 848 22.38 -12.76 -12.35
N LYS A 849 23.48 -13.20 -11.77
CA LYS A 849 23.54 -14.39 -10.93
C LYS A 849 23.19 -14.12 -9.47
N THR A 850 23.49 -12.97 -8.92
CA THR A 850 23.31 -12.68 -7.49
C THR A 850 22.11 -11.79 -7.16
N VAL A 851 21.94 -10.62 -7.72
CA VAL A 851 20.86 -9.71 -7.37
C VAL A 851 19.63 -9.93 -8.25
N PHE A 852 19.86 -10.03 -9.57
CA PHE A 852 18.77 -10.25 -10.52
C PHE A 852 18.46 -11.73 -10.76
N CYS A 853 19.42 -12.63 -10.47
CA CYS A 853 19.19 -14.06 -10.56
C CYS A 853 18.77 -14.68 -9.23
N GLU A 854 18.95 -14.03 -8.13
CA GLU A 854 18.23 -14.40 -6.90
C GLU A 854 16.75 -14.23 -7.10
N TYR A 855 16.32 -13.17 -7.80
CA TYR A 855 14.95 -13.03 -8.30
C TYR A 855 14.65 -13.82 -9.58
N LEU A 856 15.65 -14.31 -10.31
CA LEU A 856 15.49 -14.88 -11.65
C LEU A 856 15.91 -16.35 -11.79
N THR A 857 16.44 -17.02 -10.76
CA THR A 857 16.77 -18.44 -10.79
C THR A 857 15.76 -19.29 -10.03
N ASP A 858 15.52 -20.49 -10.54
CA ASP A 858 14.48 -21.44 -10.09
C ASP A 858 14.42 -21.74 -8.58
N ASN A 859 15.38 -21.29 -7.79
CA ASN A 859 15.50 -21.63 -6.39
C ASN A 859 15.61 -20.42 -5.44
N ARG A 860 15.66 -19.18 -5.94
CA ARG A 860 16.01 -18.04 -5.11
C ARG A 860 14.91 -16.98 -4.91
N SER A 861 13.89 -16.94 -5.74
CA SER A 861 12.76 -16.04 -5.58
C SER A 861 11.68 -16.67 -4.71
N TYR A 862 12.00 -16.99 -3.47
CA TYR A 862 11.09 -17.72 -2.57
C TYR A 862 10.56 -19.02 -3.21
N GLY A 863 11.35 -19.66 -4.08
CA GLY A 863 10.94 -20.81 -4.88
C GLY A 863 10.00 -20.50 -6.05
N LYS A 864 9.78 -19.22 -6.39
CA LYS A 864 8.96 -18.82 -7.53
C LYS A 864 9.74 -18.99 -8.84
N LYS A 865 9.07 -19.44 -9.88
CA LYS A 865 9.62 -19.55 -11.23
C LYS A 865 9.57 -18.21 -11.94
N VAL A 866 10.56 -17.97 -12.78
CA VAL A 866 10.66 -16.74 -13.57
C VAL A 866 11.01 -17.09 -15.02
N ALA A 867 10.22 -16.59 -15.97
CA ALA A 867 10.54 -16.69 -17.39
C ALA A 867 11.59 -15.62 -17.73
N ARG A 868 12.77 -16.05 -18.19
CA ARG A 868 13.90 -15.17 -18.49
C ARG A 868 14.23 -15.12 -19.97
N ALA A 869 14.41 -13.91 -20.48
CA ALA A 869 15.01 -13.64 -21.79
C ALA A 869 16.48 -13.23 -21.64
N ASP A 870 17.38 -13.96 -22.24
CA ASP A 870 18.81 -13.64 -22.26
C ASP A 870 19.08 -12.66 -23.41
N THR A 871 19.04 -11.38 -23.09
CA THR A 871 19.21 -10.26 -24.04
C THR A 871 20.23 -9.23 -23.58
N TYR A 872 20.95 -9.53 -22.49
CA TYR A 872 21.83 -8.58 -21.84
C TYR A 872 22.86 -7.98 -22.79
N GLU A 873 23.68 -8.82 -23.48
CA GLU A 873 24.77 -8.35 -24.35
C GLU A 873 24.28 -7.38 -25.44
N ALA A 874 23.14 -7.69 -26.06
CA ALA A 874 22.57 -6.82 -27.08
C ALA A 874 22.07 -5.48 -26.50
N THR A 875 21.44 -5.52 -25.30
CA THR A 875 20.94 -4.32 -24.64
C THR A 875 22.09 -3.42 -24.17
N HIS A 876 23.14 -4.00 -23.59
CA HIS A 876 24.35 -3.30 -23.18
C HIS A 876 25.09 -2.66 -24.39
N ALA A 877 25.21 -3.41 -25.50
CA ALA A 877 25.77 -2.88 -26.74
C ALA A 877 24.97 -1.66 -27.26
N LEU A 878 23.65 -1.70 -27.20
CA LEU A 878 22.80 -0.56 -27.60
C LEU A 878 23.03 0.68 -26.72
N LEU A 879 23.22 0.50 -25.42
CA LEU A 879 23.54 1.57 -24.48
C LEU A 879 24.88 2.20 -24.78
N ALA A 880 25.91 1.37 -25.07
CA ALA A 880 27.26 1.81 -25.46
C ALA A 880 27.29 2.45 -26.84
N GLY A 881 26.16 2.54 -27.56
CA GLY A 881 26.09 3.09 -28.91
C GLY A 881 26.70 2.18 -30.00
N ALA A 882 26.94 0.91 -29.69
CA ALA A 882 27.38 -0.06 -30.68
C ALA A 882 26.28 -0.27 -31.74
N ASN A 883 26.70 -0.47 -32.95
CA ASN A 883 25.87 -0.65 -34.12
C ASN A 883 26.58 -1.63 -35.06
N SER A 884 26.28 -2.91 -34.95
CA SER A 884 26.64 -3.86 -35.99
C SER A 884 25.96 -3.46 -37.29
N GLU A 885 26.52 -3.81 -38.45
CA GLU A 885 25.99 -3.38 -39.75
C GLU A 885 24.47 -3.62 -39.83
N GLY A 886 23.66 -2.56 -39.61
CA GLY A 886 22.21 -2.62 -39.59
C GLY A 886 21.65 -3.37 -38.37
N PHE A 887 22.36 -3.38 -37.21
CA PHE A 887 22.00 -4.06 -35.97
C PHE A 887 21.80 -5.58 -36.11
N LYS A 888 22.51 -6.23 -37.03
CA LYS A 888 22.31 -7.66 -37.34
C LYS A 888 22.60 -8.56 -36.16
N ASP A 889 23.64 -8.27 -35.40
CA ASP A 889 24.08 -9.09 -34.29
C ASP A 889 23.11 -8.91 -33.09
N GLU A 890 22.70 -7.68 -32.80
CA GLU A 890 21.76 -7.34 -31.76
C GLU A 890 20.40 -7.98 -32.07
N ILE A 891 19.89 -7.85 -33.31
CA ILE A 891 18.64 -8.49 -33.74
C ILE A 891 18.70 -10.01 -33.56
N ALA A 892 19.84 -10.64 -33.92
CA ALA A 892 19.97 -12.09 -33.79
C ALA A 892 19.88 -12.56 -32.32
N VAL A 893 20.41 -11.80 -31.36
CA VAL A 893 20.28 -12.10 -29.91
C VAL A 893 18.82 -12.05 -29.49
N TYR A 894 18.10 -10.98 -29.82
CA TYR A 894 16.68 -10.82 -29.47
C TYR A 894 15.79 -11.89 -30.12
N GLU A 895 15.99 -12.19 -31.42
CA GLU A 895 15.22 -13.22 -32.12
C GLU A 895 15.48 -14.63 -31.55
N LYS A 896 16.72 -14.91 -31.13
CA LYS A 896 17.08 -16.16 -30.44
C LYS A 896 16.37 -16.26 -29.09
N ALA A 897 16.36 -15.19 -28.28
CA ALA A 897 15.66 -15.16 -27.00
C ALA A 897 14.15 -15.36 -27.20
N ARG A 898 13.53 -14.66 -28.16
CA ARG A 898 12.12 -14.84 -28.54
C ARG A 898 11.78 -16.29 -28.90
N THR A 899 12.61 -16.89 -29.76
CA THR A 899 12.42 -18.28 -30.22
C THR A 899 12.43 -19.26 -29.05
N LYS A 900 13.24 -19.01 -28.03
CA LYS A 900 13.30 -19.82 -26.82
C LYS A 900 12.05 -19.64 -25.95
N LEU A 901 11.50 -18.43 -25.83
CA LEU A 901 10.37 -18.12 -24.97
C LEU A 901 9.03 -18.66 -25.49
N ILE A 902 8.83 -18.81 -26.80
CA ILE A 902 7.55 -19.28 -27.39
C ILE A 902 7.14 -20.67 -26.85
N PRO A 903 7.99 -21.72 -26.87
CA PRO A 903 7.62 -23.02 -26.29
C PRO A 903 7.42 -22.96 -24.77
N GLU A 904 8.16 -22.09 -24.06
CA GLU A 904 7.98 -21.87 -22.64
C GLU A 904 6.61 -21.24 -22.34
N LEU A 905 6.22 -20.19 -23.05
CA LEU A 905 4.89 -19.58 -22.96
C LEU A 905 3.78 -20.62 -23.15
N LYS A 906 3.92 -21.49 -24.17
CA LYS A 906 2.96 -22.58 -24.39
C LYS A 906 2.87 -23.53 -23.21
N THR A 907 4.01 -23.88 -22.64
CA THR A 907 4.07 -24.78 -21.49
C THR A 907 3.37 -24.14 -20.27
N TYR A 908 3.66 -22.87 -19.99
CA TYR A 908 3.05 -22.14 -18.88
C TYR A 908 1.53 -22.05 -19.03
N MET A 909 1.04 -21.64 -20.19
CA MET A 909 -0.40 -21.53 -20.43
C MET A 909 -1.11 -22.91 -20.37
N ASN A 910 -0.51 -23.96 -20.86
CA ASN A 910 -1.07 -25.31 -20.72
C ASN A 910 -1.13 -25.75 -19.24
N ASN A 911 -0.08 -25.50 -18.48
CA ASN A 911 -0.06 -25.79 -17.06
C ASN A 911 -1.13 -25.00 -16.30
N GLU A 912 -1.34 -23.74 -16.66
CA GLU A 912 -2.40 -22.90 -16.07
C GLU A 912 -3.79 -23.40 -16.44
N ILE A 913 -4.02 -23.83 -17.69
CA ILE A 913 -5.30 -24.43 -18.12
C ILE A 913 -5.63 -25.68 -17.27
N ASP A 914 -4.67 -26.56 -17.07
CA ASP A 914 -4.88 -27.77 -16.25
C ASP A 914 -4.95 -27.41 -14.77
N GLY A 915 -4.16 -26.43 -14.33
CA GLY A 915 -4.20 -25.88 -12.98
C GLY A 915 -5.56 -25.27 -12.62
N MET A 916 -6.17 -24.49 -13.52
CA MET A 916 -7.51 -23.93 -13.30
C MET A 916 -8.59 -24.99 -13.11
N LYS A 917 -8.52 -26.10 -13.86
CA LYS A 917 -9.42 -27.24 -13.65
C LYS A 917 -9.27 -27.83 -12.25
N LYS A 918 -8.01 -28.10 -11.87
CA LYS A 918 -7.69 -28.64 -10.55
C LYS A 918 -8.10 -27.69 -9.41
N LEU A 919 -7.84 -26.40 -9.58
CA LEU A 919 -8.22 -25.38 -8.60
C LEU A 919 -9.76 -25.30 -8.45
N ALA A 920 -10.49 -25.37 -9.57
CA ALA A 920 -11.95 -25.42 -9.55
C ALA A 920 -12.48 -26.69 -8.85
N GLU A 921 -11.83 -27.83 -9.04
CA GLU A 921 -12.15 -29.06 -8.31
C GLU A 921 -11.88 -28.90 -6.80
N MET A 922 -10.73 -28.32 -6.42
CA MET A 922 -10.38 -28.07 -5.02
C MET A 922 -11.36 -27.13 -4.33
N LEU A 923 -11.91 -26.13 -5.03
CA LEU A 923 -12.90 -25.17 -4.51
C LEU A 923 -14.33 -25.69 -4.56
N SER A 924 -14.58 -26.88 -5.13
CA SER A 924 -15.94 -27.44 -5.25
C SER A 924 -16.48 -27.78 -3.87
N VAL A 925 -17.53 -27.06 -3.42
CA VAL A 925 -18.24 -27.32 -2.17
C VAL A 925 -19.32 -28.40 -2.41
N LYS A 926 -19.35 -29.40 -1.53
CA LYS A 926 -20.34 -30.51 -1.59
C LYS A 926 -21.61 -30.16 -0.84
#